data_ce9e93505db7c3efec20b8db3624132d
#
_entry.id   ce9e93505db7c3efec20b8db3624132d
#
_cell.length_a   1.000
_cell.length_b   1.000
_cell.length_c   1.000
_cell.angle_alpha   90.00
_cell.angle_beta   90.00
_cell.angle_gamma   90.00
#
_symmetry.space_group_name_H-M   'P 1'
#
loop_
_entity.id
_entity.type
_entity.pdbx_description
1 polymer ?
#
loop_
_entity_poly.entity_id
_entity_poly.type
_entity_poly.pdbx_seq_one_letter_code
_entity_poly.pdbx_strand_id
1 'polypeptide(L)'
;KSSDDDNDETLVVEATAEQVLKQQPGVSVITSEDIKKTPPVNDLSDIIRKMPGVNLTGNSASGTRGNNRQIDIRGMGPENTLILIDGVPVTSRNSVRYSWRGERDTRGDTNWVPPEQVERIEVIRGPAAARYGSGAAGGVVNIITKRPTNDWHGSLSLYTNQPESSDEGATRRANFSLSGPLAGNALTTRLYGNLNKTDADSWDINSPVGTKNAAGHEGVRNKDINGVVSWKLNPQQILDFEAGYSRQGNIYAGDTQNSSSSAVTESLAKSGKETNRLYRQNYGITHNGIWDWGQSRFGVYYEKTNNTRMNEGLSGGGEGRILAGEKFTTNRLSSWRTSGELNIPLNVMVDQTLTVGAEWNRDKLDDPSSTSLTVNDSDISGISGSAADRSSKNHSQISALYIEDNIEPVPGTNIIPGLRFDYLSDSGGNFSPSLNLSQELGDYFKVKAGVARTFKAPNLYQSSEGYLLYSKGNGCPKDITSGGCYLIGNKDLDPEISVNKEIGLEFTWEDYHASVTYFRNDYQNKIVAGDNVIGQTASGAYILKWQNGGKALVDGIEASMSFPLVKDRLNWNTNATWMITSEQKDTGNPLSVIPKYTINNSLNWTITQAFSASVNWTLYGRQKPRTHAETRSEDTGGLSGKELGAYSLVGTNFNYDINKNLRLNVGVSNILNKQIFRSSEGANTYNEPGRAYYAGVTASF
;
A
#
# COMPACT_ATOMS: atom_id res chain seq x y z
N LYS A 1 -6.46 -36.89 -10.22
CA LYS A 1 -5.56 -36.25 -9.26
C LYS A 1 -4.42 -37.15 -8.79
N SER A 2 -4.66 -38.43 -8.59
CA SER A 2 -3.63 -39.36 -8.15
C SER A 2 -2.45 -39.45 -9.13
N SER A 3 -2.70 -39.41 -10.44
CA SER A 3 -1.64 -39.40 -11.45
C SER A 3 -0.83 -38.09 -11.43
N ASP A 4 -1.49 -36.98 -11.07
CA ASP A 4 -0.81 -35.69 -10.89
C ASP A 4 0.03 -35.70 -9.62
N ASP A 5 -0.47 -36.35 -8.56
CA ASP A 5 0.28 -36.49 -7.30
C ASP A 5 1.55 -37.35 -7.50
N ASP A 6 1.47 -38.39 -8.29
CA ASP A 6 2.63 -39.21 -8.64
C ASP A 6 3.67 -38.41 -9.45
N ASN A 7 3.20 -37.56 -10.36
CA ASN A 7 4.08 -36.63 -11.09
C ASN A 7 4.67 -35.58 -10.17
N ASP A 8 3.90 -35.10 -9.22
CA ASP A 8 4.37 -34.13 -8.22
C ASP A 8 5.47 -34.75 -7.34
N GLU A 9 5.35 -36.00 -6.94
CA GLU A 9 6.39 -36.71 -6.18
C GLU A 9 7.71 -36.79 -6.95
N THR A 10 7.68 -36.97 -8.25
CA THR A 10 8.89 -37.03 -9.08
C THR A 10 9.45 -35.63 -9.40
N LEU A 11 8.61 -34.61 -9.34
CA LEU A 11 8.96 -33.22 -9.62
C LEU A 11 9.10 -32.38 -8.36
N VAL A 12 8.94 -32.98 -7.16
CA VAL A 12 9.06 -32.28 -5.89
C VAL A 12 10.42 -31.62 -5.83
N VAL A 13 10.37 -30.32 -5.80
CA VAL A 13 11.48 -29.43 -5.59
C VAL A 13 11.39 -28.98 -4.15
N GLU A 14 12.52 -28.98 -3.44
CA GLU A 14 12.58 -28.39 -2.11
C GLU A 14 12.09 -26.94 -2.14
N ALA A 15 11.50 -26.51 -1.04
CA ALA A 15 10.98 -25.15 -0.94
C ALA A 15 12.06 -24.11 -1.19
N THR A 16 11.73 -23.10 -1.96
CA THR A 16 12.58 -21.91 -2.16
C THR A 16 12.65 -21.07 -0.90
N ALA A 17 13.64 -20.19 -0.81
CA ALA A 17 13.73 -19.21 0.28
C ALA A 17 12.43 -18.41 0.43
N GLU A 18 11.87 -17.92 -0.68
CA GLU A 18 10.61 -17.18 -0.68
C GLU A 18 9.45 -18.00 -0.10
N GLN A 19 9.31 -19.25 -0.51
CA GLN A 19 8.24 -20.13 -0.03
C GLN A 19 8.35 -20.39 1.48
N VAL A 20 9.56 -20.59 2.00
CA VAL A 20 9.79 -20.78 3.44
C VAL A 20 9.47 -19.50 4.20
N LEU A 21 9.92 -18.35 3.72
CA LEU A 21 9.67 -17.07 4.37
C LEU A 21 8.19 -16.71 4.41
N LYS A 22 7.43 -17.05 3.38
CA LYS A 22 5.97 -16.81 3.33
C LYS A 22 5.17 -17.67 4.31
N GLN A 23 5.74 -18.72 4.86
CA GLN A 23 5.10 -19.59 5.85
C GLN A 23 5.39 -19.18 7.30
N GLN A 24 6.12 -18.10 7.49
CA GLN A 24 6.50 -17.63 8.83
C GLN A 24 5.45 -16.66 9.42
N PRO A 25 5.43 -16.47 10.76
CA PRO A 25 4.46 -15.58 11.41
C PRO A 25 4.46 -14.12 10.94
N GLY A 26 5.55 -13.64 10.37
CA GLY A 26 5.62 -12.30 9.78
C GLY A 26 4.87 -12.13 8.46
N VAL A 27 4.22 -13.18 7.97
CA VAL A 27 3.45 -13.17 6.73
C VAL A 27 2.01 -13.57 7.01
N SER A 28 1.08 -12.75 6.58
CA SER A 28 -0.35 -13.00 6.69
C SER A 28 -0.94 -13.21 5.31
N VAL A 29 -1.93 -14.10 5.21
CA VAL A 29 -2.64 -14.37 3.96
C VAL A 29 -4.12 -14.08 4.16
N ILE A 30 -4.69 -13.26 3.29
CA ILE A 30 -6.12 -12.99 3.22
C ILE A 30 -6.66 -13.79 2.05
N THR A 31 -7.54 -14.74 2.32
CA THR A 31 -8.14 -15.60 1.29
C THR A 31 -9.37 -14.95 0.67
N SER A 32 -9.83 -15.49 -0.47
CA SER A 32 -11.09 -15.05 -1.07
C SER A 32 -12.29 -15.26 -0.13
N GLU A 33 -12.27 -16.30 0.69
CA GLU A 33 -13.31 -16.53 1.71
C GLU A 33 -13.26 -15.48 2.82
N ASP A 34 -12.07 -15.04 3.26
CA ASP A 34 -11.92 -13.94 4.21
C ASP A 34 -12.52 -12.64 3.67
N ILE A 35 -12.32 -12.37 2.38
CA ILE A 35 -12.88 -11.19 1.70
C ILE A 35 -14.41 -11.25 1.72
N LYS A 36 -15.02 -12.42 1.52
CA LYS A 36 -16.46 -12.61 1.57
C LYS A 36 -17.06 -12.40 2.95
N LYS A 37 -16.28 -12.67 4.01
CA LYS A 37 -16.70 -12.46 5.42
C LYS A 37 -16.59 -11.01 5.84
N THR A 38 -15.73 -10.23 5.20
CA THR A 38 -15.52 -8.81 5.51
C THR A 38 -15.31 -8.07 4.19
N PRO A 39 -16.35 -7.94 3.36
CA PRO A 39 -16.19 -7.40 2.02
C PRO A 39 -15.76 -5.93 2.05
N PRO A 40 -14.71 -5.57 1.31
CA PRO A 40 -14.32 -4.17 1.13
C PRO A 40 -15.40 -3.38 0.42
N VAL A 41 -15.51 -2.11 0.76
CA VAL A 41 -16.48 -1.21 0.12
C VAL A 41 -16.00 -0.85 -1.28
N ASN A 42 -14.84 -0.20 -1.40
CA ASN A 42 -14.28 0.23 -2.68
C ASN A 42 -12.75 0.16 -2.73
N ASP A 43 -12.10 -0.32 -1.69
CA ASP A 43 -10.66 -0.39 -1.57
C ASP A 43 -10.27 -1.61 -0.74
N LEU A 44 -9.33 -2.41 -1.23
CA LEU A 44 -8.84 -3.59 -0.50
C LEU A 44 -8.18 -3.23 0.83
N SER A 45 -7.78 -1.98 1.03
CA SER A 45 -7.25 -1.51 2.30
C SER A 45 -8.21 -1.72 3.47
N ASP A 46 -9.51 -1.78 3.21
CA ASP A 46 -10.53 -2.03 4.24
C ASP A 46 -10.32 -3.38 4.94
N ILE A 47 -9.88 -4.39 4.22
CA ILE A 47 -9.60 -5.71 4.79
C ILE A 47 -8.12 -5.88 5.13
N ILE A 48 -7.22 -5.31 4.36
CA ILE A 48 -5.77 -5.41 4.60
C ILE A 48 -5.41 -4.79 5.96
N ARG A 49 -6.07 -3.70 6.35
CA ARG A 49 -5.84 -3.04 7.65
C ARG A 49 -6.12 -3.93 8.87
N LYS A 50 -6.80 -5.06 8.69
CA LYS A 50 -7.14 -5.99 9.76
C LYS A 50 -6.05 -7.04 10.02
N MET A 51 -4.96 -6.98 9.28
CA MET A 51 -3.83 -7.89 9.48
C MET A 51 -2.88 -7.36 10.56
N PRO A 52 -2.12 -8.26 11.22
CA PRO A 52 -1.11 -7.82 12.19
C PRO A 52 -0.14 -6.81 11.58
N GLY A 53 0.21 -5.78 12.32
CA GLY A 53 1.15 -4.76 11.89
C GLY A 53 0.61 -3.74 10.90
N VAL A 54 -0.64 -3.87 10.46
CA VAL A 54 -1.21 -3.02 9.42
C VAL A 54 -2.22 -2.03 10.00
N ASN A 55 -2.11 -0.79 9.57
CA ASN A 55 -3.06 0.27 9.88
C ASN A 55 -3.30 1.13 8.62
N LEU A 56 -4.30 1.99 8.67
CA LEU A 56 -4.44 3.09 7.73
C LEU A 56 -3.93 4.35 8.41
N THR A 57 -3.16 5.13 7.69
CA THR A 57 -2.56 6.34 8.23
C THR A 57 -3.30 7.59 7.76
N GLY A 58 -3.46 8.56 8.69
CA GLY A 58 -3.79 9.94 8.37
C GLY A 58 -2.59 10.78 8.79
N ASN A 59 -1.71 11.10 7.87
CA ASN A 59 -0.34 11.49 8.19
C ASN A 59 -0.13 12.92 8.64
N SER A 60 -1.02 13.87 8.30
CA SER A 60 -0.81 15.27 8.65
C SER A 60 -1.87 15.79 9.60
N ALA A 61 -1.55 16.91 10.27
CA ALA A 61 -2.50 17.60 11.15
C ALA A 61 -3.73 18.11 10.41
N SER A 62 -3.60 18.44 9.14
CA SER A 62 -4.72 18.80 8.25
C SER A 62 -5.30 17.60 7.52
N GLY A 63 -4.62 16.45 7.53
CA GLY A 63 -4.94 15.25 6.77
C GLY A 63 -4.66 15.42 5.28
N THR A 64 -4.90 14.35 4.53
CA THR A 64 -4.82 14.37 3.10
C THR A 64 -6.16 14.76 2.49
N ARG A 65 -6.14 15.36 1.30
CA ARG A 65 -7.32 15.75 0.56
C ARG A 65 -8.21 14.53 0.30
N GLY A 66 -9.53 14.73 0.33
CA GLY A 66 -10.48 13.65 0.11
C GLY A 66 -10.50 12.58 1.20
N ASN A 67 -9.91 12.86 2.36
CA ASN A 67 -9.78 11.91 3.46
C ASN A 67 -9.05 10.63 3.03
N ASN A 68 -8.09 10.76 2.12
CA ASN A 68 -7.32 9.64 1.60
C ASN A 68 -6.39 9.07 2.68
N ARG A 69 -6.58 7.79 2.94
CA ARG A 69 -5.74 7.04 3.88
C ARG A 69 -5.05 5.90 3.14
N GLN A 70 -3.81 5.63 3.47
CA GLN A 70 -3.01 4.59 2.82
C GLN A 70 -2.56 3.54 3.82
N ILE A 71 -2.23 2.37 3.31
CA ILE A 71 -1.68 1.27 4.11
C ILE A 71 -0.36 1.67 4.74
N ASP A 72 -0.28 1.50 6.04
CA ASP A 72 0.93 1.56 6.85
C ASP A 72 1.24 0.17 7.39
N ILE A 73 2.48 -0.25 7.32
CA ILE A 73 2.93 -1.52 7.90
C ILE A 73 4.01 -1.23 8.94
N ARG A 74 3.77 -1.70 10.18
CA ARG A 74 4.69 -1.58 11.31
C ARG A 74 5.11 -0.14 11.62
N GLY A 75 4.26 0.84 11.32
CA GLY A 75 4.56 2.25 11.61
C GLY A 75 5.61 2.88 10.72
N MET A 76 5.97 2.25 9.61
CA MET A 76 7.02 2.74 8.71
C MET A 76 6.52 3.74 7.67
N GLY A 77 5.22 3.91 7.54
CA GLY A 77 4.57 4.82 6.61
C GLY A 77 4.27 4.22 5.24
N PRO A 78 3.35 4.85 4.49
CA PRO A 78 2.91 4.31 3.19
C PRO A 78 3.99 4.33 2.10
N GLU A 79 4.97 5.24 2.18
CA GLU A 79 6.09 5.28 1.24
C GLU A 79 7.05 4.09 1.44
N ASN A 80 6.98 3.40 2.57
CA ASN A 80 7.73 2.19 2.87
C ASN A 80 6.87 0.92 2.77
N THR A 81 5.73 1.00 2.10
CA THR A 81 4.87 -0.13 1.78
C THR A 81 4.89 -0.36 0.27
N LEU A 82 5.40 -1.50 -0.15
CA LEU A 82 5.45 -1.88 -1.56
C LEU A 82 4.18 -2.66 -1.93
N ILE A 83 3.46 -2.19 -2.94
CA ILE A 83 2.24 -2.84 -3.43
C ILE A 83 2.55 -3.58 -4.71
N LEU A 84 2.23 -4.88 -4.75
CA LEU A 84 2.39 -5.73 -5.93
C LEU A 84 1.02 -6.24 -6.37
N ILE A 85 0.87 -6.41 -7.69
CA ILE A 85 -0.22 -7.18 -8.28
C ILE A 85 0.42 -8.34 -9.04
N ASP A 86 0.09 -9.56 -8.65
CA ASP A 86 0.69 -10.79 -9.20
C ASP A 86 2.23 -10.74 -9.22
N GLY A 87 2.82 -10.23 -8.15
CA GLY A 87 4.26 -10.12 -7.98
C GLY A 87 4.93 -8.94 -8.68
N VAL A 88 4.18 -8.09 -9.38
CA VAL A 88 4.72 -6.94 -10.11
C VAL A 88 4.38 -5.64 -9.38
N PRO A 89 5.38 -4.78 -9.10
CA PRO A 89 5.12 -3.51 -8.43
C PRO A 89 4.13 -2.62 -9.18
N VAL A 90 3.20 -2.02 -8.45
CA VAL A 90 2.30 -0.99 -8.93
C VAL A 90 2.89 0.37 -8.58
N THR A 91 3.04 1.25 -9.56
CA THR A 91 3.71 2.53 -9.38
C THR A 91 2.79 3.74 -9.54
N SER A 92 1.51 3.54 -9.80
CA SER A 92 0.56 4.60 -10.17
C SER A 92 0.50 5.75 -9.15
N ARG A 93 0.59 5.46 -7.84
CA ARG A 93 0.61 6.49 -6.80
C ARG A 93 1.80 7.46 -6.94
N ASN A 94 2.87 7.03 -7.59
CA ASN A 94 4.06 7.86 -7.80
C ASN A 94 3.85 8.94 -8.87
N SER A 95 2.71 8.92 -9.57
CA SER A 95 2.28 10.00 -10.46
C SER A 95 1.63 11.16 -9.70
N VAL A 96 1.41 11.03 -8.40
CA VAL A 96 0.89 12.07 -7.52
C VAL A 96 2.05 12.80 -6.88
N ARG A 97 2.01 14.15 -6.91
CA ARG A 97 3.10 14.96 -6.37
C ARG A 97 3.39 14.64 -4.90
N TYR A 98 4.65 14.77 -4.54
CA TYR A 98 5.15 14.55 -3.19
C TYR A 98 5.25 15.91 -2.47
N SER A 99 4.61 16.05 -1.33
CA SER A 99 4.54 17.32 -0.61
C SER A 99 5.77 17.57 0.26
N TRP A 100 5.90 18.80 0.75
CA TRP A 100 6.93 19.20 1.72
C TRP A 100 6.97 18.28 2.95
N ARG A 101 5.79 17.83 3.40
CA ARG A 101 5.65 16.97 4.58
C ARG A 101 5.85 15.48 4.32
N GLY A 102 6.16 15.11 3.09
CA GLY A 102 6.37 13.71 2.73
C GLY A 102 5.08 12.92 2.47
N GLU A 103 4.04 13.58 2.04
CA GLU A 103 2.73 12.98 1.78
C GLU A 103 2.32 13.11 0.33
N ARG A 104 1.47 12.19 -0.12
CA ARG A 104 0.82 12.23 -1.44
C ARG A 104 -0.68 12.20 -1.25
N ASP A 105 -1.39 13.04 -1.99
CA ASP A 105 -2.85 13.08 -1.97
C ASP A 105 -3.44 12.00 -2.88
N THR A 106 -3.41 10.76 -2.42
CA THR A 106 -3.88 9.58 -3.13
C THR A 106 -4.33 8.50 -2.14
N ARG A 107 -5.26 7.65 -2.57
CA ARG A 107 -5.65 6.45 -1.81
C ARG A 107 -4.60 5.33 -1.85
N GLY A 108 -3.52 5.51 -2.61
CA GLY A 108 -2.52 4.48 -2.84
C GLY A 108 -2.89 3.56 -3.99
N ASP A 109 -2.33 2.36 -3.99
CA ASP A 109 -2.46 1.39 -5.09
C ASP A 109 -3.20 0.10 -4.69
N THR A 110 -4.04 0.15 -3.65
CA THR A 110 -4.82 -1.01 -3.18
C THR A 110 -6.24 -1.08 -3.73
N ASN A 111 -6.56 -0.29 -4.71
CA ASN A 111 -7.90 -0.17 -5.28
C ASN A 111 -7.98 -0.46 -6.79
N TRP A 112 -6.95 -1.05 -7.37
CA TRP A 112 -6.91 -1.40 -8.80
C TRP A 112 -7.58 -2.72 -9.13
N VAL A 113 -7.70 -3.65 -8.17
CA VAL A 113 -8.32 -4.96 -8.36
C VAL A 113 -9.62 -5.02 -7.56
N PRO A 114 -10.78 -5.29 -8.19
CA PRO A 114 -12.02 -5.47 -7.46
C PRO A 114 -11.93 -6.66 -6.50
N PRO A 115 -12.60 -6.59 -5.34
CA PRO A 115 -12.50 -7.67 -4.35
C PRO A 115 -12.87 -9.05 -4.87
N GLU A 116 -13.86 -9.12 -5.77
CA GLU A 116 -14.37 -10.38 -6.33
C GLU A 116 -13.37 -11.06 -7.26
N GLN A 117 -12.34 -10.33 -7.73
CA GLN A 117 -11.31 -10.86 -8.64
C GLN A 117 -10.02 -11.25 -7.91
N VAL A 118 -9.99 -11.10 -6.60
CA VAL A 118 -8.83 -11.43 -5.78
C VAL A 118 -8.87 -12.92 -5.38
N GLU A 119 -7.80 -13.64 -5.69
CA GLU A 119 -7.59 -15.00 -5.21
C GLU A 119 -7.13 -15.00 -3.75
N ARG A 120 -6.12 -14.22 -3.45
CA ARG A 120 -5.61 -14.00 -2.10
C ARG A 120 -4.74 -12.74 -2.06
N ILE A 121 -4.51 -12.26 -0.86
CA ILE A 121 -3.58 -11.14 -0.60
C ILE A 121 -2.54 -11.63 0.39
N GLU A 122 -1.26 -11.46 0.06
CA GLU A 122 -0.15 -11.74 0.96
C GLU A 122 0.35 -10.44 1.55
N VAL A 123 0.48 -10.38 2.87
CA VAL A 123 1.07 -9.24 3.59
C VAL A 123 2.36 -9.73 4.23
N ILE A 124 3.50 -9.30 3.68
CA ILE A 124 4.83 -9.76 4.04
C ILE A 124 5.53 -8.65 4.80
N ARG A 125 5.89 -8.92 6.06
CA ARG A 125 6.48 -7.93 6.97
C ARG A 125 7.89 -8.33 7.38
N GLY A 126 8.69 -7.33 7.77
CA GLY A 126 10.01 -7.54 8.34
C GLY A 126 11.08 -7.99 7.37
N PRO A 127 12.10 -8.72 7.84
CA PRO A 127 13.25 -9.13 7.03
C PRO A 127 12.90 -9.94 5.79
N ALA A 128 11.79 -10.67 5.81
CA ALA A 128 11.30 -11.43 4.65
C ALA A 128 10.97 -10.53 3.45
N ALA A 129 10.65 -9.26 3.68
CA ALA A 129 10.29 -8.31 2.63
C ALA A 129 11.50 -7.73 1.90
N ALA A 130 12.71 -7.86 2.44
CA ALA A 130 13.92 -7.23 1.91
C ALA A 130 14.26 -7.68 0.47
N ARG A 131 13.92 -8.91 0.11
CA ARG A 131 14.17 -9.46 -1.23
C ARG A 131 13.45 -8.73 -2.35
N TYR A 132 12.39 -8.00 -2.03
CA TYR A 132 11.57 -7.31 -3.04
C TYR A 132 12.14 -5.95 -3.46
N GLY A 133 13.22 -5.49 -2.84
CA GLY A 133 13.93 -4.29 -3.25
C GLY A 133 13.41 -3.00 -2.63
N SER A 134 13.49 -1.93 -3.39
CA SER A 134 13.21 -0.58 -2.91
C SER A 134 11.79 -0.40 -2.39
N GLY A 135 11.66 0.25 -1.22
CA GLY A 135 10.38 0.68 -0.68
C GLY A 135 9.64 -0.36 0.15
N ALA A 136 10.31 -1.45 0.55
CA ALA A 136 9.70 -2.54 1.31
C ALA A 136 10.10 -2.56 2.79
N ALA A 137 10.59 -1.45 3.35
CA ALA A 137 11.06 -1.39 4.74
C ALA A 137 9.96 -1.69 5.76
N GLY A 138 8.74 -1.29 5.52
CA GLY A 138 7.56 -1.68 6.31
C GLY A 138 7.09 -3.08 5.95
N GLY A 139 6.97 -3.34 4.68
CA GLY A 139 6.51 -4.61 4.15
C GLY A 139 6.01 -4.54 2.72
N VAL A 140 5.43 -5.63 2.30
CA VAL A 140 4.91 -5.83 0.95
C VAL A 140 3.47 -6.32 1.03
N VAL A 141 2.60 -5.75 0.22
CA VAL A 141 1.24 -6.26 -0.02
C VAL A 141 1.21 -6.80 -1.43
N ASN A 142 1.05 -8.11 -1.57
CA ASN A 142 0.98 -8.76 -2.88
C ASN A 142 -0.47 -9.22 -3.15
N ILE A 143 -1.13 -8.56 -4.08
CA ILE A 143 -2.50 -8.85 -4.47
C ILE A 143 -2.45 -9.86 -5.61
N ILE A 144 -2.94 -11.06 -5.37
CA ILE A 144 -2.91 -12.15 -6.35
C ILE A 144 -4.31 -12.30 -6.94
N THR A 145 -4.40 -12.16 -8.24
CA THR A 145 -5.66 -12.25 -8.98
C THR A 145 -5.99 -13.70 -9.34
N LYS A 146 -7.27 -13.97 -9.53
CA LYS A 146 -7.75 -15.25 -10.03
C LYS A 146 -7.19 -15.51 -11.43
N ARG A 147 -6.89 -16.79 -11.74
CA ARG A 147 -6.17 -17.17 -12.96
C ARG A 147 -7.08 -17.90 -13.95
N PRO A 148 -6.66 -18.03 -15.24
CA PRO A 148 -7.36 -18.83 -16.21
C PRO A 148 -7.61 -20.27 -15.74
N THR A 149 -8.69 -20.85 -16.19
CA THR A 149 -9.15 -22.20 -15.82
C THR A 149 -9.22 -23.12 -17.03
N ASN A 150 -9.16 -24.44 -16.79
CA ASN A 150 -9.23 -25.46 -17.84
C ASN A 150 -10.66 -25.72 -18.31
N ASP A 151 -11.67 -25.35 -17.51
CA ASP A 151 -13.08 -25.44 -17.86
C ASP A 151 -13.69 -24.05 -17.88
N TRP A 152 -14.77 -23.87 -18.62
CA TRP A 152 -15.47 -22.60 -18.67
C TRP A 152 -16.16 -22.29 -17.35
N HIS A 153 -15.84 -21.14 -16.80
CA HIS A 153 -16.44 -20.58 -15.61
C HIS A 153 -16.75 -19.10 -15.84
N GLY A 154 -17.85 -18.67 -15.31
CA GLY A 154 -18.22 -17.26 -15.35
C GLY A 154 -18.85 -16.84 -14.04
N SER A 155 -18.82 -15.55 -13.77
CA SER A 155 -19.47 -14.95 -12.60
C SER A 155 -19.99 -13.55 -12.91
N LEU A 156 -21.08 -13.20 -12.25
CA LEU A 156 -21.62 -11.85 -12.19
C LEU A 156 -21.86 -11.52 -10.72
N SER A 157 -21.26 -10.45 -10.25
CA SER A 157 -21.39 -9.98 -8.87
C SER A 157 -21.98 -8.60 -8.83
N LEU A 158 -22.97 -8.39 -7.97
CA LEU A 158 -23.57 -7.10 -7.67
C LEU A 158 -23.41 -6.85 -6.17
N TYR A 159 -23.02 -5.63 -5.81
CA TYR A 159 -22.80 -5.22 -4.42
C TYR A 159 -23.32 -3.82 -4.19
N THR A 160 -23.96 -3.60 -3.05
CA THR A 160 -24.35 -2.27 -2.59
C THR A 160 -23.98 -2.07 -1.12
N ASN A 161 -23.58 -0.87 -0.78
CA ASN A 161 -23.34 -0.43 0.59
C ASN A 161 -24.08 0.86 0.83
N GLN A 162 -24.98 0.84 1.81
CA GLN A 162 -25.85 1.96 2.13
C GLN A 162 -25.54 2.45 3.55
N PRO A 163 -24.84 3.59 3.70
CA PRO A 163 -24.68 4.23 5.00
C PRO A 163 -26.03 4.61 5.60
N GLU A 164 -26.15 4.48 6.93
CA GLU A 164 -27.34 4.92 7.65
C GLU A 164 -27.47 6.44 7.60
N SER A 165 -26.36 7.16 7.72
CA SER A 165 -26.34 8.61 7.60
C SER A 165 -26.46 9.04 6.13
N SER A 166 -27.37 9.96 5.84
CA SER A 166 -27.51 10.56 4.51
C SER A 166 -26.34 11.45 4.12
N ASP A 167 -25.48 11.82 5.07
CA ASP A 167 -24.27 12.62 4.82
C ASP A 167 -23.11 11.79 4.28
N GLU A 168 -23.19 10.48 4.42
CA GLU A 168 -22.16 9.55 3.91
C GLU A 168 -22.58 8.98 2.56
N GLY A 169 -21.60 8.81 1.67
CA GLY A 169 -21.82 8.32 0.31
C GLY A 169 -22.08 6.82 0.23
N ALA A 170 -23.12 6.45 -0.53
CA ALA A 170 -23.46 5.06 -0.82
C ALA A 170 -22.59 4.50 -1.95
N THR A 171 -22.38 3.17 -1.95
CA THR A 171 -21.59 2.46 -2.96
C THR A 171 -22.44 1.45 -3.72
N ARG A 172 -22.18 1.37 -5.03
CA ARG A 172 -22.71 0.34 -5.93
C ARG A 172 -21.58 -0.20 -6.79
N ARG A 173 -21.49 -1.52 -6.86
CA ARG A 173 -20.44 -2.21 -7.63
C ARG A 173 -21.05 -3.36 -8.42
N ALA A 174 -20.62 -3.51 -9.67
CA ALA A 174 -20.95 -4.65 -10.51
C ALA A 174 -19.70 -5.13 -11.22
N ASN A 175 -19.46 -6.43 -11.19
CA ASN A 175 -18.38 -6.99 -11.99
C ASN A 175 -18.74 -8.35 -12.55
N PHE A 176 -18.06 -8.70 -13.63
CA PHE A 176 -18.18 -10.02 -14.26
C PHE A 176 -16.79 -10.60 -14.48
N SER A 177 -16.76 -11.91 -14.59
CA SER A 177 -15.58 -12.64 -15.04
C SER A 177 -15.98 -13.81 -15.93
N LEU A 178 -15.08 -14.15 -16.84
CA LEU A 178 -15.20 -15.31 -17.71
C LEU A 178 -13.83 -15.95 -17.86
N SER A 179 -13.73 -17.26 -17.65
CA SER A 179 -12.47 -17.99 -17.82
C SER A 179 -12.72 -19.35 -18.44
N GLY A 180 -11.77 -19.82 -19.23
CA GLY A 180 -11.87 -21.14 -19.83
C GLY A 180 -10.88 -21.36 -20.97
N PRO A 181 -10.98 -22.53 -21.63
CA PRO A 181 -10.08 -22.90 -22.70
C PRO A 181 -10.47 -22.21 -24.02
N LEU A 182 -9.50 -21.56 -24.67
CA LEU A 182 -9.65 -21.00 -26.01
C LEU A 182 -9.33 -22.05 -27.08
N ALA A 183 -8.35 -22.92 -26.84
CA ALA A 183 -7.94 -23.99 -27.73
C ALA A 183 -7.48 -25.19 -26.89
N GLY A 184 -8.43 -25.99 -26.42
CA GLY A 184 -8.15 -27.05 -25.46
C GLY A 184 -7.47 -26.48 -24.21
N ASN A 185 -6.73 -27.32 -23.49
CA ASN A 185 -5.99 -26.86 -22.30
C ASN A 185 -4.67 -26.16 -22.63
N ALA A 186 -4.28 -26.12 -23.91
CA ALA A 186 -3.05 -25.47 -24.31
C ALA A 186 -3.17 -23.94 -24.27
N LEU A 187 -4.36 -23.39 -24.46
CA LEU A 187 -4.60 -21.97 -24.48
C LEU A 187 -5.83 -21.66 -23.65
N THR A 188 -5.63 -21.07 -22.48
CA THR A 188 -6.69 -20.69 -21.55
C THR A 188 -6.73 -19.18 -21.36
N THR A 189 -7.86 -18.66 -20.94
CA THR A 189 -8.06 -17.23 -20.76
C THR A 189 -8.87 -16.91 -19.52
N ARG A 190 -8.69 -15.70 -19.03
CA ARG A 190 -9.55 -15.07 -18.05
C ARG A 190 -9.75 -13.61 -18.42
N LEU A 191 -10.98 -13.17 -18.40
CA LEU A 191 -11.36 -11.78 -18.62
C LEU A 191 -12.27 -11.34 -17.48
N TYR A 192 -12.04 -10.15 -16.94
CA TYR A 192 -13.00 -9.52 -16.03
C TYR A 192 -13.21 -8.06 -16.35
N GLY A 193 -14.38 -7.56 -15.99
CA GLY A 193 -14.71 -6.14 -16.02
C GLY A 193 -15.36 -5.72 -14.72
N ASN A 194 -15.19 -4.46 -14.35
CA ASN A 194 -15.71 -3.90 -13.11
C ASN A 194 -16.23 -2.47 -13.31
N LEU A 195 -17.35 -2.18 -12.67
CA LEU A 195 -17.89 -0.83 -12.51
C LEU A 195 -18.16 -0.61 -11.03
N ASN A 196 -17.63 0.49 -10.47
CA ASN A 196 -17.85 0.85 -9.09
C ASN A 196 -18.11 2.35 -8.98
N LYS A 197 -19.13 2.72 -8.22
CA LYS A 197 -19.42 4.10 -7.89
C LYS A 197 -19.71 4.24 -6.41
N THR A 198 -19.00 5.14 -5.75
CA THR A 198 -19.28 5.62 -4.40
C THR A 198 -19.58 7.10 -4.47
N ASP A 199 -20.69 7.53 -3.90
CA ASP A 199 -21.00 8.96 -3.85
C ASP A 199 -20.07 9.65 -2.85
N ALA A 200 -19.81 10.95 -3.08
CA ALA A 200 -19.04 11.75 -2.14
C ALA A 200 -19.85 11.99 -0.85
N ASP A 201 -19.16 12.12 0.27
CA ASP A 201 -19.77 12.61 1.50
C ASP A 201 -20.31 14.04 1.30
N SER A 202 -21.30 14.43 2.10
CA SER A 202 -21.78 15.80 2.10
C SER A 202 -20.66 16.77 2.44
N TRP A 203 -20.61 17.90 1.74
CA TRP A 203 -19.55 18.91 1.93
C TRP A 203 -19.47 19.44 3.37
N ASP A 204 -20.56 19.38 4.13
CA ASP A 204 -20.70 19.86 5.51
C ASP A 204 -20.75 18.72 6.54
N ILE A 205 -20.26 17.54 6.21
CA ILE A 205 -20.28 16.38 7.13
C ILE A 205 -19.49 16.64 8.42
N ASN A 206 -18.42 17.43 8.35
CA ASN A 206 -17.64 17.83 9.51
C ASN A 206 -18.08 19.17 10.05
N SER A 207 -18.00 19.36 11.36
CA SER A 207 -18.33 20.62 12.00
C SER A 207 -17.47 21.76 11.47
N PRO A 208 -18.08 22.92 11.14
CA PRO A 208 -17.32 24.04 10.61
C PRO A 208 -16.41 24.68 11.66
N VAL A 209 -15.31 25.24 11.18
CA VAL A 209 -14.47 26.18 11.94
C VAL A 209 -14.81 27.58 11.42
N GLY A 210 -15.54 28.37 12.21
CA GLY A 210 -16.16 29.60 11.73
C GLY A 210 -17.22 29.28 10.68
N THR A 211 -17.02 29.76 9.46
CA THR A 211 -17.90 29.47 8.29
C THR A 211 -17.33 28.43 7.34
N LYS A 212 -16.21 27.81 7.68
CA LYS A 212 -15.44 26.93 6.77
C LYS A 212 -15.52 25.50 7.20
N ASN A 213 -15.84 24.60 6.26
CA ASN A 213 -15.94 23.17 6.48
C ASN A 213 -14.73 22.41 5.93
N ALA A 214 -14.32 21.37 6.63
CA ALA A 214 -13.40 20.38 6.10
C ALA A 214 -14.16 19.23 5.47
N ALA A 215 -13.64 18.69 4.38
CA ALA A 215 -14.27 17.60 3.64
C ALA A 215 -14.18 16.25 4.34
N GLY A 216 -15.20 15.43 4.12
CA GLY A 216 -15.14 13.99 4.38
C GLY A 216 -14.54 13.24 3.17
N HIS A 217 -15.04 12.02 2.93
CA HIS A 217 -14.55 11.19 1.83
C HIS A 217 -15.01 11.72 0.47
N GLU A 218 -14.09 11.77 -0.48
CA GLU A 218 -14.44 11.97 -1.88
C GLU A 218 -15.19 10.76 -2.41
N GLY A 219 -16.04 10.99 -3.42
CA GLY A 219 -16.65 9.90 -4.17
C GLY A 219 -15.66 9.24 -5.10
N VAL A 220 -16.02 8.05 -5.55
CA VAL A 220 -15.17 7.20 -6.39
C VAL A 220 -15.97 6.69 -7.57
N ARG A 221 -15.37 6.75 -8.76
CA ARG A 221 -15.92 6.12 -9.95
C ARG A 221 -14.82 5.33 -10.64
N ASN A 222 -14.89 4.00 -10.58
CA ASN A 222 -13.91 3.10 -11.17
C ASN A 222 -14.51 2.32 -12.32
N LYS A 223 -13.72 2.15 -13.38
CA LYS A 223 -14.01 1.27 -14.50
C LYS A 223 -12.75 0.47 -14.80
N ASP A 224 -12.87 -0.84 -14.83
CA ASP A 224 -11.73 -1.73 -15.01
C ASP A 224 -12.05 -2.80 -16.03
N ILE A 225 -11.08 -3.15 -16.85
CA ILE A 225 -11.10 -4.34 -17.69
C ILE A 225 -9.70 -4.95 -17.69
N ASN A 226 -9.62 -6.26 -17.51
CA ASN A 226 -8.36 -6.99 -17.46
C ASN A 226 -8.52 -8.34 -18.13
N GLY A 227 -7.52 -8.73 -18.92
CA GLY A 227 -7.47 -10.02 -19.58
C GLY A 227 -6.13 -10.68 -19.45
N VAL A 228 -6.15 -12.00 -19.30
CA VAL A 228 -4.97 -12.87 -19.28
C VAL A 228 -5.19 -14.01 -20.26
N VAL A 229 -4.18 -14.28 -21.07
CA VAL A 229 -4.11 -15.49 -21.91
C VAL A 229 -2.92 -16.29 -21.47
N SER A 230 -3.14 -17.54 -21.13
CA SER A 230 -2.11 -18.47 -20.67
C SER A 230 -1.89 -19.53 -21.75
N TRP A 231 -0.68 -19.62 -22.26
CA TRP A 231 -0.30 -20.54 -23.32
C TRP A 231 0.70 -21.57 -22.79
N LYS A 232 0.27 -22.82 -22.71
CA LYS A 232 1.15 -23.95 -22.41
C LYS A 232 1.87 -24.35 -23.68
N LEU A 233 3.14 -23.95 -23.81
CA LEU A 233 3.99 -24.33 -24.92
C LEU A 233 4.23 -25.84 -24.95
N ASN A 234 4.40 -26.40 -23.76
CA ASN A 234 4.52 -27.83 -23.46
C ASN A 234 4.20 -28.03 -21.97
N PRO A 235 4.20 -29.27 -21.44
CA PRO A 235 3.89 -29.48 -20.02
C PRO A 235 4.82 -28.75 -19.04
N GLN A 236 6.02 -28.35 -19.47
CA GLN A 236 7.02 -27.69 -18.63
C GLN A 236 7.12 -26.18 -18.81
N GLN A 237 6.48 -25.60 -19.84
CA GLN A 237 6.62 -24.20 -20.15
C GLN A 237 5.28 -23.50 -20.38
N ILE A 238 5.09 -22.39 -19.73
CA ILE A 238 3.88 -21.57 -19.83
C ILE A 238 4.28 -20.12 -20.10
N LEU A 239 3.63 -19.52 -21.11
CA LEU A 239 3.65 -18.08 -21.37
C LEU A 239 2.33 -17.47 -20.99
N ASP A 240 2.37 -16.45 -20.12
CA ASP A 240 1.21 -15.65 -19.76
C ASP A 240 1.31 -14.28 -20.43
N PHE A 241 0.23 -13.86 -21.08
CA PHE A 241 0.07 -12.53 -21.64
C PHE A 241 -1.04 -11.83 -20.88
N GLU A 242 -0.76 -10.64 -20.38
CA GLU A 242 -1.71 -9.86 -19.60
C GLU A 242 -1.84 -8.45 -20.15
N ALA A 243 -3.07 -7.95 -20.19
CA ALA A 243 -3.35 -6.56 -20.52
C ALA A 243 -4.50 -6.07 -19.64
N GLY A 244 -4.36 -4.87 -19.11
CA GLY A 244 -5.36 -4.25 -18.27
C GLY A 244 -5.49 -2.77 -18.53
N TYR A 245 -6.70 -2.27 -18.29
CA TYR A 245 -7.01 -0.86 -18.34
C TYR A 245 -7.95 -0.53 -17.18
N SER A 246 -7.61 0.53 -16.45
CA SER A 246 -8.40 1.02 -15.33
C SER A 246 -8.53 2.53 -15.38
N ARG A 247 -9.70 3.02 -15.00
CA ARG A 247 -9.95 4.43 -14.81
C ARG A 247 -10.53 4.63 -13.43
N GLN A 248 -9.90 5.47 -12.61
CA GLN A 248 -10.38 5.86 -11.29
C GLN A 248 -10.63 7.35 -11.25
N GLY A 249 -11.88 7.75 -11.04
CA GLY A 249 -12.26 9.15 -10.87
C GLY A 249 -12.55 9.44 -9.40
N ASN A 250 -12.11 10.60 -8.92
CA ASN A 250 -12.48 11.10 -7.60
C ASN A 250 -13.53 12.20 -7.76
N ILE A 251 -14.69 11.99 -7.13
CA ILE A 251 -15.79 12.97 -7.09
C ILE A 251 -15.54 13.89 -5.90
N TYR A 252 -15.45 15.17 -6.14
CA TYR A 252 -15.02 16.15 -5.15
C TYR A 252 -15.99 16.25 -3.98
N ALA A 253 -15.48 16.27 -2.76
CA ALA A 253 -16.27 16.43 -1.52
C ALA A 253 -15.96 17.75 -0.79
N GLY A 254 -14.98 18.52 -1.25
CA GLY A 254 -14.50 19.73 -0.61
C GLY A 254 -13.03 19.64 -0.28
N ASP A 255 -12.52 20.66 0.37
CA ASP A 255 -11.12 20.69 0.82
C ASP A 255 -11.01 20.14 2.23
N THR A 256 -9.95 19.40 2.51
CA THR A 256 -9.73 18.80 3.84
C THR A 256 -9.18 19.81 4.85
N GLN A 257 -8.68 20.95 4.38
CA GLN A 257 -8.23 22.04 5.25
C GLN A 257 -9.33 23.09 5.35
N ASN A 258 -9.78 23.38 6.57
CA ASN A 258 -10.77 24.43 6.80
C ASN A 258 -10.33 25.77 6.20
N SER A 259 -9.05 26.11 6.33
CA SER A 259 -8.47 27.34 5.80
C SER A 259 -8.56 27.48 4.27
N SER A 260 -8.69 26.38 3.56
CA SER A 260 -8.80 26.34 2.10
C SER A 260 -10.24 26.27 1.62
N SER A 261 -11.21 26.12 2.50
CA SER A 261 -12.65 26.13 2.16
C SER A 261 -13.09 27.53 1.70
N SER A 262 -13.85 27.59 0.62
CA SER A 262 -14.37 28.81 0.01
C SER A 262 -15.71 28.55 -0.66
N ALA A 263 -16.39 29.61 -1.11
CA ALA A 263 -17.62 29.47 -1.88
C ALA A 263 -17.42 28.68 -3.18
N VAL A 264 -16.25 28.79 -3.81
CA VAL A 264 -15.89 28.05 -5.02
C VAL A 264 -15.75 26.57 -4.73
N THR A 265 -15.02 26.19 -3.66
CA THR A 265 -14.84 24.80 -3.28
C THR A 265 -16.13 24.17 -2.80
N GLU A 266 -16.99 24.92 -2.09
CA GLU A 266 -18.32 24.45 -1.68
C GLU A 266 -19.22 24.18 -2.87
N SER A 267 -19.30 25.12 -3.83
CA SER A 267 -20.07 24.94 -5.05
C SER A 267 -19.60 23.73 -5.87
N LEU A 268 -18.29 23.56 -5.99
CA LEU A 268 -17.69 22.42 -6.68
C LEU A 268 -18.03 21.10 -5.97
N ALA A 269 -17.96 21.06 -4.63
CA ALA A 269 -18.31 19.89 -3.84
C ALA A 269 -19.78 19.47 -4.02
N LYS A 270 -20.67 20.42 -4.19
CA LYS A 270 -22.10 20.16 -4.45
C LYS A 270 -22.39 19.73 -5.89
N SER A 271 -21.45 19.91 -6.80
CA SER A 271 -21.68 19.70 -8.24
C SER A 271 -21.65 18.22 -8.67
N GLY A 272 -21.06 17.34 -7.87
CA GLY A 272 -20.82 15.94 -8.26
C GLY A 272 -19.74 15.75 -9.32
N LYS A 273 -18.91 16.77 -9.58
CA LYS A 273 -17.85 16.70 -10.58
C LYS A 273 -16.63 15.97 -10.08
N GLU A 274 -15.96 15.28 -11.00
CA GLU A 274 -14.65 14.69 -10.75
C GLU A 274 -13.56 15.75 -10.87
N THR A 275 -12.66 15.81 -9.88
CA THR A 275 -11.52 16.72 -9.88
C THR A 275 -10.20 15.99 -10.13
N ASN A 276 -10.23 14.67 -10.14
CA ASN A 276 -9.08 13.83 -10.40
C ASN A 276 -9.49 12.56 -11.14
N ARG A 277 -8.71 12.19 -12.14
CA ARG A 277 -8.87 10.93 -12.87
C ARG A 277 -7.51 10.29 -13.06
N LEU A 278 -7.39 9.04 -12.62
CA LEU A 278 -6.21 8.21 -12.87
C LEU A 278 -6.57 7.18 -13.94
N TYR A 279 -5.81 7.18 -15.01
CA TYR A 279 -5.91 6.19 -16.08
C TYR A 279 -4.67 5.31 -16.03
N ARG A 280 -4.87 4.01 -15.80
CA ARG A 280 -3.78 3.05 -15.71
C ARG A 280 -3.89 2.02 -16.82
N GLN A 281 -2.79 1.80 -17.54
CA GLN A 281 -2.64 0.70 -18.49
C GLN A 281 -1.51 -0.18 -18.00
N ASN A 282 -1.68 -1.49 -18.04
CA ASN A 282 -0.63 -2.43 -17.70
C ASN A 282 -0.59 -3.57 -18.72
N TYR A 283 0.62 -4.00 -19.05
CA TYR A 283 0.89 -5.08 -19.99
C TYR A 283 2.01 -5.92 -19.42
N GLY A 284 1.91 -7.24 -19.61
CA GLY A 284 2.93 -8.14 -19.12
C GLY A 284 3.03 -9.39 -19.94
N ILE A 285 4.25 -9.93 -20.05
CA ILE A 285 4.53 -11.25 -20.60
C ILE A 285 5.40 -11.95 -19.57
N THR A 286 4.97 -13.13 -19.14
CA THR A 286 5.70 -13.93 -18.14
C THR A 286 5.90 -15.33 -18.68
N HIS A 287 7.12 -15.83 -18.62
CA HIS A 287 7.46 -17.22 -18.93
C HIS A 287 7.81 -17.94 -17.64
N ASN A 288 7.13 -19.07 -17.38
CA ASN A 288 7.45 -19.99 -16.30
C ASN A 288 7.92 -21.32 -16.91
N GLY A 289 9.06 -21.81 -16.43
CA GLY A 289 9.64 -23.05 -16.89
C GLY A 289 9.96 -24.00 -15.75
N ILE A 290 9.76 -25.29 -15.98
CA ILE A 290 10.19 -26.38 -15.10
C ILE A 290 11.19 -27.21 -15.89
N TRP A 291 12.42 -27.31 -15.36
CA TRP A 291 13.55 -27.93 -16.03
C TRP A 291 14.14 -29.02 -15.14
N ASP A 292 15.02 -29.86 -15.68
CA ASP A 292 15.68 -30.90 -14.91
C ASP A 292 16.55 -30.33 -13.77
N TRP A 293 17.09 -29.12 -13.95
CA TRP A 293 17.94 -28.46 -12.97
C TRP A 293 17.18 -27.57 -11.99
N GLY A 294 15.90 -27.31 -12.21
CA GLY A 294 15.11 -26.41 -11.36
C GLY A 294 14.01 -25.70 -12.12
N GLN A 295 13.69 -24.49 -11.66
CA GLN A 295 12.61 -23.67 -12.19
C GLN A 295 13.13 -22.31 -12.63
N SER A 296 12.46 -21.73 -13.63
CA SER A 296 12.75 -20.39 -14.10
C SER A 296 11.48 -19.57 -14.22
N ARG A 297 11.62 -18.26 -13.99
CA ARG A 297 10.58 -17.29 -14.25
C ARG A 297 11.22 -16.04 -14.85
N PHE A 298 10.71 -15.61 -16.02
CA PHE A 298 11.13 -14.39 -16.69
C PHE A 298 9.91 -13.55 -17.04
N GLY A 299 10.03 -12.25 -16.89
CA GLY A 299 8.93 -11.36 -17.22
C GLY A 299 9.39 -10.02 -17.75
N VAL A 300 8.55 -9.45 -18.61
CA VAL A 300 8.65 -8.07 -19.09
C VAL A 300 7.31 -7.40 -18.87
N TYR A 301 7.33 -6.23 -18.22
CA TYR A 301 6.13 -5.53 -17.83
C TYR A 301 6.23 -4.05 -18.18
N TYR A 302 5.09 -3.48 -18.56
CA TYR A 302 4.96 -2.05 -18.80
C TYR A 302 3.70 -1.52 -18.11
N GLU A 303 3.84 -0.42 -17.38
CA GLU A 303 2.73 0.29 -16.75
C GLU A 303 2.79 1.76 -17.15
N LYS A 304 1.64 2.32 -17.50
CA LYS A 304 1.50 3.74 -17.77
C LYS A 304 0.34 4.29 -16.96
N THR A 305 0.58 5.38 -16.25
CA THR A 305 -0.44 6.10 -15.49
C THR A 305 -0.51 7.54 -15.98
N ASN A 306 -1.71 7.97 -16.38
CA ASN A 306 -2.03 9.36 -16.60
C ASN A 306 -2.85 9.86 -15.42
N ASN A 307 -2.31 10.80 -14.68
CA ASN A 307 -2.98 11.44 -13.53
C ASN A 307 -3.44 12.82 -14.00
N THR A 308 -4.73 12.92 -14.33
CA THR A 308 -5.35 14.17 -14.78
C THR A 308 -6.04 14.80 -13.57
N ARG A 309 -5.56 15.95 -13.15
CA ARG A 309 -6.06 16.66 -11.97
C ARG A 309 -6.44 18.09 -12.31
N MET A 310 -7.50 18.56 -11.64
CA MET A 310 -7.82 19.98 -11.62
C MET A 310 -6.66 20.72 -10.94
N ASN A 311 -6.26 21.86 -11.48
CA ASN A 311 -5.13 22.62 -10.95
C ASN A 311 -5.33 22.96 -9.47
N GLU A 312 -4.30 22.74 -8.69
CA GLU A 312 -4.30 22.96 -7.26
C GLU A 312 -3.06 23.74 -6.82
N GLY A 313 -3.16 24.44 -5.69
CA GLY A 313 -2.05 25.17 -5.13
C GLY A 313 -0.92 24.24 -4.69
N LEU A 314 0.30 24.67 -4.90
CA LEU A 314 1.50 24.08 -4.33
C LEU A 314 1.75 24.67 -2.93
N SER A 315 2.72 24.12 -2.21
CA SER A 315 3.12 24.62 -0.90
C SER A 315 3.33 26.14 -0.90
N GLY A 316 2.84 26.80 0.14
CA GLY A 316 2.90 28.26 0.29
C GLY A 316 1.69 29.03 -0.24
N GLY A 317 0.84 28.38 -1.01
CA GLY A 317 -0.36 29.00 -1.59
C GLY A 317 -1.64 28.21 -1.36
N GLY A 318 -1.77 27.53 -0.22
CA GLY A 318 -2.87 26.59 0.04
C GLY A 318 -2.62 25.30 -0.69
N GLU A 319 -1.66 24.52 -0.22
CA GLU A 319 -1.27 23.25 -0.83
C GLU A 319 -2.47 22.29 -0.95
N GLY A 320 -2.70 21.78 -2.16
CA GLY A 320 -3.83 20.92 -2.49
C GLY A 320 -5.16 21.64 -2.68
N ARG A 321 -5.24 22.95 -2.48
CA ARG A 321 -6.44 23.74 -2.71
C ARG A 321 -6.75 23.85 -4.20
N ILE A 322 -8.02 23.59 -4.56
CA ILE A 322 -8.46 23.80 -5.96
C ILE A 322 -8.43 25.31 -6.26
N LEU A 323 -7.74 25.66 -7.33
CA LEU A 323 -7.64 27.03 -7.79
C LEU A 323 -8.89 27.41 -8.59
N ALA A 324 -9.19 28.71 -8.64
CA ALA A 324 -10.28 29.24 -9.45
C ALA A 324 -10.03 28.93 -10.94
N GLY A 325 -11.08 28.52 -11.65
CA GLY A 325 -11.01 28.10 -13.05
C GLY A 325 -10.80 26.58 -13.17
N GLU A 326 -11.68 25.95 -13.93
CA GLU A 326 -11.67 24.49 -14.14
C GLU A 326 -10.61 24.07 -15.16
N LYS A 327 -9.35 24.22 -14.83
CA LYS A 327 -8.25 23.77 -15.68
C LYS A 327 -7.67 22.48 -15.13
N PHE A 328 -7.47 21.52 -16.02
CA PHE A 328 -6.85 20.24 -15.72
C PHE A 328 -5.43 20.19 -16.28
N THR A 329 -4.54 19.54 -15.55
CA THR A 329 -3.22 19.15 -16.04
C THR A 329 -3.07 17.64 -15.90
N THR A 330 -2.23 17.04 -16.75
CA THR A 330 -1.99 15.61 -16.73
C THR A 330 -0.54 15.34 -16.38
N ASN A 331 -0.33 14.58 -15.30
CA ASN A 331 0.97 14.00 -14.97
C ASN A 331 1.05 12.63 -15.64
N ARG A 332 2.20 12.32 -16.22
CA ARG A 332 2.42 11.03 -16.89
C ARG A 332 3.55 10.30 -16.25
N LEU A 333 3.29 9.05 -15.85
CA LEU A 333 4.29 8.14 -15.32
C LEU A 333 4.29 6.87 -16.15
N SER A 334 5.45 6.47 -16.64
CA SER A 334 5.63 5.19 -17.29
C SER A 334 6.69 4.38 -16.55
N SER A 335 6.46 3.09 -16.43
CA SER A 335 7.35 2.16 -15.73
C SER A 335 7.59 0.93 -16.59
N TRP A 336 8.86 0.63 -16.86
CA TRP A 336 9.30 -0.61 -17.49
C TRP A 336 9.96 -1.48 -16.44
N ARG A 337 9.65 -2.78 -16.48
CA ARG A 337 10.28 -3.76 -15.62
C ARG A 337 10.61 -5.02 -16.39
N THR A 338 11.82 -5.50 -16.23
CA THR A 338 12.24 -6.82 -16.66
C THR A 338 12.80 -7.56 -15.47
N SER A 339 12.39 -8.80 -15.27
CA SER A 339 12.86 -9.62 -14.16
C SER A 339 13.09 -11.04 -14.61
N GLY A 340 14.04 -11.70 -13.96
CA GLY A 340 14.32 -13.12 -14.15
C GLY A 340 14.76 -13.75 -12.85
N GLU A 341 14.29 -14.97 -12.60
CA GLU A 341 14.64 -15.73 -11.40
C GLU A 341 14.81 -17.19 -11.74
N LEU A 342 15.87 -17.78 -11.19
CA LEU A 342 16.14 -19.21 -11.25
C LEU A 342 16.09 -19.79 -9.84
N ASN A 343 15.43 -20.92 -9.67
CA ASN A 343 15.41 -21.68 -8.42
C ASN A 343 16.00 -23.05 -8.68
N ILE A 344 17.09 -23.38 -8.01
CA ILE A 344 17.93 -24.52 -8.31
C ILE A 344 18.08 -25.37 -7.06
N PRO A 345 17.41 -26.53 -6.96
CA PRO A 345 17.65 -27.48 -5.90
C PRO A 345 19.07 -28.05 -6.01
N LEU A 346 19.77 -28.05 -4.90
CA LEU A 346 21.15 -28.58 -4.81
C LEU A 346 21.22 -29.53 -3.62
N ASN A 347 21.99 -30.60 -3.78
CA ASN A 347 22.32 -31.50 -2.68
C ASN A 347 23.85 -31.58 -2.53
N VAL A 348 24.42 -30.44 -2.20
CA VAL A 348 25.86 -30.31 -1.95
C VAL A 348 26.05 -30.17 -0.46
N MET A 349 26.58 -31.21 0.19
CA MET A 349 26.76 -31.38 1.63
C MET A 349 25.41 -31.50 2.38
N VAL A 350 24.48 -30.61 2.15
CA VAL A 350 23.14 -30.60 2.74
C VAL A 350 22.12 -30.23 1.66
N ASP A 351 20.85 -30.50 1.94
CA ASP A 351 19.77 -30.07 1.07
C ASP A 351 19.65 -28.55 1.07
N GLN A 352 19.58 -27.95 -0.12
CA GLN A 352 19.44 -26.52 -0.29
C GLN A 352 18.73 -26.20 -1.59
N THR A 353 18.08 -25.06 -1.64
CA THR A 353 17.49 -24.49 -2.86
C THR A 353 18.04 -23.09 -3.05
N LEU A 354 18.84 -22.96 -4.10
CA LEU A 354 19.47 -21.70 -4.46
C LEU A 354 18.55 -20.88 -5.36
N THR A 355 18.36 -19.61 -5.04
CA THR A 355 17.65 -18.65 -5.86
C THR A 355 18.62 -17.61 -6.35
N VAL A 356 18.67 -17.38 -7.65
CA VAL A 356 19.40 -16.28 -8.26
C VAL A 356 18.46 -15.48 -9.15
N GLY A 357 18.58 -14.17 -9.14
CA GLY A 357 17.69 -13.34 -9.92
C GLY A 357 18.32 -12.03 -10.34
N ALA A 358 17.69 -11.42 -11.32
CA ALA A 358 18.06 -10.11 -11.84
C ALA A 358 16.79 -9.31 -12.14
N GLU A 359 16.87 -7.99 -11.93
CA GLU A 359 15.78 -7.07 -12.20
C GLU A 359 16.32 -5.80 -12.82
N TRP A 360 15.50 -5.21 -13.66
CA TRP A 360 15.72 -3.89 -14.20
C TRP A 360 14.39 -3.14 -14.21
N ASN A 361 14.41 -1.91 -13.67
CA ASN A 361 13.24 -1.04 -13.59
C ASN A 361 13.63 0.34 -14.11
N ARG A 362 12.75 0.95 -14.89
CA ARG A 362 12.91 2.32 -15.35
C ARG A 362 11.60 3.07 -15.23
N ASP A 363 11.61 4.15 -14.46
CA ASP A 363 10.47 5.04 -14.27
C ASP A 363 10.74 6.39 -14.93
N LYS A 364 9.74 6.89 -15.64
CA LYS A 364 9.76 8.23 -16.25
C LYS A 364 8.53 9.00 -15.81
N LEU A 365 8.75 10.17 -15.22
CA LEU A 365 7.71 11.07 -14.77
C LEU A 365 7.76 12.37 -15.60
N ASP A 366 6.57 12.83 -16.01
CA ASP A 366 6.38 14.17 -16.55
C ASP A 366 5.21 14.81 -15.78
N ASP A 367 5.53 15.74 -14.89
CA ASP A 367 4.54 16.46 -14.08
C ASP A 367 4.61 17.96 -14.35
N PRO A 368 3.84 18.47 -15.33
CA PRO A 368 3.81 19.90 -15.64
C PRO A 368 3.35 20.78 -14.47
N SER A 369 2.50 20.24 -13.57
CA SER A 369 2.00 20.99 -12.41
C SER A 369 3.11 21.24 -11.38
N SER A 370 4.13 20.39 -11.32
CA SER A 370 5.23 20.52 -10.36
C SER A 370 6.10 21.75 -10.60
N THR A 371 6.09 22.27 -11.81
CA THR A 371 6.86 23.47 -12.21
C THR A 371 5.99 24.72 -12.29
N SER A 372 4.73 24.66 -11.85
CA SER A 372 3.78 25.78 -11.97
C SER A 372 4.05 26.93 -11.00
N LEU A 373 4.78 26.68 -9.91
CA LEU A 373 5.11 27.75 -8.97
C LEU A 373 6.07 28.76 -9.59
N THR A 374 5.62 29.99 -9.69
CA THR A 374 6.44 31.12 -10.21
C THR A 374 7.00 31.91 -9.04
N VAL A 375 8.29 32.19 -9.08
CA VAL A 375 8.96 33.06 -8.11
C VAL A 375 9.34 34.35 -8.79
N ASN A 376 9.27 35.46 -8.04
CA ASN A 376 9.63 36.79 -8.56
C ASN A 376 11.15 36.99 -8.65
N ASP A 377 11.92 36.11 -8.04
CA ASP A 377 13.38 36.16 -8.04
C ASP A 377 13.95 35.55 -9.31
N SER A 378 14.94 36.21 -9.88
CA SER A 378 15.52 35.84 -11.18
C SER A 378 16.41 34.62 -11.13
N ASP A 379 16.89 34.24 -9.95
CA ASP A 379 17.82 33.14 -9.81
C ASP A 379 17.69 32.45 -8.44
N ILE A 380 17.44 31.15 -8.47
CA ILE A 380 17.50 30.25 -7.32
C ILE A 380 18.56 29.22 -7.66
N SER A 381 19.79 29.45 -7.21
CA SER A 381 20.91 28.49 -7.20
C SER A 381 20.82 27.34 -8.26
N GLY A 382 20.97 27.66 -9.52
CA GLY A 382 20.93 26.71 -10.64
C GLY A 382 19.53 26.36 -11.16
N ILE A 383 18.48 26.99 -10.62
CA ILE A 383 17.09 26.80 -11.08
C ILE A 383 16.52 28.15 -11.49
N SER A 384 15.89 28.21 -12.66
CA SER A 384 15.20 29.40 -13.11
C SER A 384 13.96 29.70 -12.26
N GLY A 385 13.72 30.96 -11.92
CA GLY A 385 12.49 31.40 -11.27
C GLY A 385 11.26 31.29 -12.17
N SER A 386 11.44 31.26 -13.50
CA SER A 386 10.35 31.08 -14.43
C SER A 386 9.91 29.62 -14.54
N ALA A 387 8.61 29.36 -14.39
CA ALA A 387 8.06 28.02 -14.52
C ALA A 387 8.34 27.40 -15.90
N ALA A 388 8.36 28.22 -16.97
CA ALA A 388 8.59 27.74 -18.31
C ALA A 388 10.02 27.22 -18.54
N ASP A 389 10.98 27.68 -17.76
CA ASP A 389 12.40 27.31 -17.91
C ASP A 389 12.78 26.10 -17.00
N ARG A 390 11.89 25.62 -16.17
CA ARG A 390 12.13 24.44 -15.32
C ARG A 390 11.58 23.19 -15.99
N SER A 391 12.36 22.11 -15.97
CA SER A 391 11.91 20.83 -16.51
C SER A 391 10.89 20.14 -15.62
N SER A 392 9.77 19.74 -16.19
CA SER A 392 8.75 18.91 -15.54
C SER A 392 9.06 17.42 -15.59
N LYS A 393 10.16 17.03 -16.22
CA LYS A 393 10.51 15.63 -16.50
C LYS A 393 11.61 15.15 -15.58
N ASN A 394 11.46 13.93 -15.10
CA ASN A 394 12.49 13.22 -14.36
C ASN A 394 12.39 11.73 -14.64
N HIS A 395 13.48 11.01 -14.46
CA HIS A 395 13.51 9.57 -14.64
C HIS A 395 14.52 8.95 -13.68
N SER A 396 14.31 7.66 -13.38
CA SER A 396 15.24 6.86 -12.60
C SER A 396 15.30 5.44 -13.14
N GLN A 397 16.41 4.77 -12.88
CA GLN A 397 16.64 3.41 -13.30
C GLN A 397 17.33 2.66 -12.19
N ILE A 398 16.87 1.44 -11.92
CA ILE A 398 17.48 0.53 -10.94
C ILE A 398 17.71 -0.79 -11.62
N SER A 399 18.98 -1.26 -11.57
CA SER A 399 19.37 -2.61 -11.99
C SER A 399 19.77 -3.40 -10.76
N ALA A 400 19.32 -4.64 -10.64
CA ALA A 400 19.56 -5.43 -9.45
C ALA A 400 19.97 -6.85 -9.78
N LEU A 401 20.81 -7.40 -8.93
CA LEU A 401 21.13 -8.83 -8.88
C LEU A 401 20.90 -9.30 -7.46
N TYR A 402 20.33 -10.50 -7.29
CA TYR A 402 20.14 -11.07 -5.97
C TYR A 402 20.37 -12.57 -5.94
N ILE A 403 20.79 -13.04 -4.77
CA ILE A 403 21.01 -14.44 -4.46
C ILE A 403 20.48 -14.73 -3.07
N GLU A 404 19.78 -15.82 -2.91
CA GLU A 404 19.37 -16.37 -1.61
C GLU A 404 19.47 -17.88 -1.67
N ASP A 405 19.68 -18.49 -0.50
CA ASP A 405 19.77 -19.94 -0.39
C ASP A 405 18.93 -20.40 0.80
N ASN A 406 17.99 -21.31 0.56
CA ASN A 406 17.30 -22.01 1.63
C ASN A 406 18.08 -23.26 1.98
N ILE A 407 18.83 -23.23 3.07
CA ILE A 407 19.68 -24.33 3.53
C ILE A 407 18.94 -25.10 4.60
N GLU A 408 18.76 -26.40 4.41
CA GLU A 408 18.19 -27.32 5.40
C GLU A 408 19.27 -28.31 5.86
N PRO A 409 20.07 -27.96 6.91
CA PRO A 409 21.12 -28.87 7.40
C PRO A 409 20.54 -30.17 7.96
N VAL A 410 19.39 -30.05 8.62
CA VAL A 410 18.59 -31.17 9.16
C VAL A 410 17.12 -30.84 8.97
N PRO A 411 16.22 -31.81 8.92
CA PRO A 411 14.78 -31.53 8.86
C PRO A 411 14.33 -30.62 10.02
N GLY A 412 13.53 -29.62 9.70
CA GLY A 412 13.03 -28.67 10.69
C GLY A 412 13.93 -27.46 10.96
N THR A 413 15.12 -27.39 10.35
CA THR A 413 16.02 -26.24 10.44
C THR A 413 16.19 -25.60 9.06
N ASN A 414 15.85 -24.31 8.95
CA ASN A 414 16.07 -23.52 7.75
C ASN A 414 16.99 -22.34 8.06
N ILE A 415 18.04 -22.20 7.26
CA ILE A 415 18.97 -21.08 7.31
C ILE A 415 18.92 -20.42 5.94
N ILE A 416 18.56 -19.15 5.89
CA ILE A 416 18.31 -18.44 4.62
C ILE A 416 19.16 -17.16 4.59
N PRO A 417 20.42 -17.26 4.14
CA PRO A 417 21.20 -16.09 3.80
C PRO A 417 20.75 -15.51 2.46
N GLY A 418 20.80 -14.20 2.33
CA GLY A 418 20.49 -13.50 1.11
C GLY A 418 21.37 -12.28 0.92
N LEU A 419 21.60 -11.92 -0.32
CA LEU A 419 22.31 -10.71 -0.69
C LEU A 419 21.68 -10.14 -1.95
N ARG A 420 21.35 -8.87 -1.90
CA ARG A 420 20.85 -8.13 -3.04
C ARG A 420 21.76 -6.94 -3.30
N PHE A 421 22.11 -6.72 -4.57
CA PHE A 421 22.83 -5.55 -5.02
C PHE A 421 21.94 -4.77 -5.99
N ASP A 422 21.73 -3.50 -5.70
CA ASP A 422 20.98 -2.57 -6.56
C ASP A 422 21.92 -1.46 -7.03
N TYR A 423 21.90 -1.17 -8.33
CA TYR A 423 22.58 -0.02 -8.90
C TYR A 423 21.54 1.01 -9.33
N LEU A 424 21.54 2.15 -8.62
CA LEU A 424 20.65 3.26 -8.85
C LEU A 424 21.32 4.27 -9.78
N SER A 425 20.60 4.74 -10.80
CA SER A 425 21.17 5.65 -11.80
C SER A 425 21.72 6.96 -11.20
N ASP A 426 21.11 7.46 -10.11
CA ASP A 426 21.53 8.72 -9.50
C ASP A 426 22.40 8.52 -8.23
N SER A 427 22.23 7.41 -7.51
CA SER A 427 22.85 7.19 -6.21
C SER A 427 23.98 6.15 -6.21
N GLY A 428 24.15 5.38 -7.29
CA GLY A 428 25.14 4.33 -7.38
C GLY A 428 24.72 3.02 -6.74
N GLY A 429 25.69 2.23 -6.28
CA GLY A 429 25.48 0.88 -5.75
C GLY A 429 24.98 0.86 -4.32
N ASN A 430 24.11 -0.13 -4.02
CA ASN A 430 23.61 -0.40 -2.68
C ASN A 430 23.52 -1.90 -2.44
N PHE A 431 24.03 -2.36 -1.30
CA PHE A 431 23.95 -3.75 -0.87
C PHE A 431 22.90 -3.94 0.21
N SER A 432 22.12 -4.99 0.09
CA SER A 432 21.08 -5.35 1.06
C SER A 432 21.26 -6.82 1.47
N PRO A 433 22.11 -7.10 2.48
CA PRO A 433 22.25 -8.44 3.03
C PRO A 433 21.08 -8.80 3.95
N SER A 434 20.76 -10.08 4.04
CA SER A 434 19.75 -10.61 4.94
C SER A 434 20.13 -12.00 5.46
N LEU A 435 19.63 -12.31 6.65
CA LEU A 435 19.73 -13.65 7.24
C LEU A 435 18.42 -13.94 7.96
N ASN A 436 17.75 -15.02 7.57
CA ASN A 436 16.56 -15.52 8.23
C ASN A 436 16.80 -16.93 8.72
N LEU A 437 16.33 -17.23 9.92
CA LEU A 437 16.48 -18.52 10.57
C LEU A 437 15.08 -19.02 10.99
N SER A 438 14.85 -20.31 10.84
CA SER A 438 13.66 -20.98 11.31
C SER A 438 14.05 -22.32 11.93
N GLN A 439 13.57 -22.60 13.12
CA GLN A 439 13.88 -23.83 13.84
C GLN A 439 12.62 -24.43 14.47
N GLU A 440 12.30 -25.64 14.10
CA GLU A 440 11.28 -26.41 14.78
C GLU A 440 11.82 -26.89 16.15
N LEU A 441 11.00 -26.72 17.20
CA LEU A 441 11.24 -27.16 18.55
C LEU A 441 10.18 -28.18 18.95
N GLY A 442 10.47 -29.45 18.76
CA GLY A 442 9.50 -30.52 18.94
C GLY A 442 8.41 -30.48 17.88
N ASP A 443 7.21 -30.98 18.23
CA ASP A 443 6.11 -31.15 17.27
C ASP A 443 5.20 -29.92 17.16
N TYR A 444 5.28 -29.00 18.13
CA TYR A 444 4.26 -27.93 18.27
C TYR A 444 4.84 -26.52 18.12
N PHE A 445 6.12 -26.32 18.32
CA PHE A 445 6.71 -24.99 18.35
C PHE A 445 7.72 -24.78 17.23
N LYS A 446 7.78 -23.53 16.76
CA LYS A 446 8.78 -23.07 15.80
C LYS A 446 9.26 -21.68 16.22
N VAL A 447 10.59 -21.49 16.22
CA VAL A 447 11.22 -20.20 16.44
C VAL A 447 11.70 -19.66 15.12
N LYS A 448 11.50 -18.38 14.89
CA LYS A 448 12.12 -17.67 13.77
C LYS A 448 12.92 -16.49 14.28
N ALA A 449 13.96 -16.13 13.53
CA ALA A 449 14.71 -14.90 13.74
C ALA A 449 15.17 -14.39 12.39
N GLY A 450 15.27 -13.08 12.24
CA GLY A 450 15.70 -12.49 11.00
C GLY A 450 16.31 -11.11 11.19
N VAL A 451 17.25 -10.78 10.32
CA VAL A 451 17.83 -9.45 10.17
C VAL A 451 18.02 -9.16 8.69
N ALA A 452 17.66 -7.96 8.26
CA ALA A 452 17.87 -7.55 6.89
C ALA A 452 18.12 -6.05 6.82
N ARG A 453 18.97 -5.66 5.89
CA ARG A 453 19.14 -4.28 5.50
C ARG A 453 18.25 -4.02 4.29
N THR A 454 17.35 -3.08 4.40
CA THR A 454 16.44 -2.66 3.33
C THR A 454 16.79 -1.25 2.87
N PHE A 455 16.36 -0.88 1.69
CA PHE A 455 16.59 0.47 1.17
C PHE A 455 15.35 1.01 0.46
N LYS A 456 15.33 2.33 0.30
CA LYS A 456 14.35 3.02 -0.53
C LYS A 456 15.07 4.07 -1.38
N ALA A 457 14.92 3.96 -2.69
CA ALA A 457 15.45 4.96 -3.62
C ALA A 457 14.76 6.31 -3.41
N PRO A 458 15.46 7.44 -3.60
CA PRO A 458 14.81 8.74 -3.67
C PRO A 458 13.69 8.71 -4.70
N ASN A 459 12.55 9.33 -4.39
CA ASN A 459 11.46 9.38 -5.35
C ASN A 459 11.72 10.45 -6.42
N LEU A 460 10.95 10.41 -7.50
CA LEU A 460 11.16 11.29 -8.65
C LEU A 460 10.85 12.77 -8.37
N TYR A 461 10.14 13.07 -7.30
CA TYR A 461 9.92 14.46 -6.86
C TYR A 461 11.08 14.96 -6.01
N GLN A 462 11.59 14.14 -5.09
CA GLN A 462 12.75 14.50 -4.25
C GLN A 462 14.00 14.76 -5.10
N SER A 463 14.19 13.99 -6.16
CA SER A 463 15.35 14.13 -7.06
C SER A 463 15.13 15.09 -8.22
N SER A 464 13.95 15.65 -8.40
CA SER A 464 13.65 16.56 -9.50
C SER A 464 14.11 17.98 -9.20
N GLU A 465 15.10 18.46 -9.94
CA GLU A 465 15.62 19.82 -9.80
C GLU A 465 14.61 20.90 -10.20
N GLY A 466 13.65 20.56 -11.06
CA GLY A 466 12.59 21.48 -11.48
C GLY A 466 11.44 21.62 -10.49
N TYR A 467 11.36 20.74 -9.50
CA TYR A 467 10.28 20.74 -8.51
C TYR A 467 10.58 21.73 -7.39
N LEU A 468 9.79 22.78 -7.32
CA LEU A 468 9.98 23.89 -6.39
C LEU A 468 8.77 24.00 -5.46
N LEU A 469 9.03 24.01 -4.17
CA LEU A 469 8.03 24.25 -3.11
C LEU A 469 8.39 25.50 -2.33
N TYR A 470 7.38 26.17 -1.79
CA TYR A 470 7.56 27.37 -0.95
C TYR A 470 6.81 27.27 0.36
N SER A 471 7.42 27.74 1.44
CA SER A 471 6.77 27.89 2.75
C SER A 471 6.98 29.29 3.29
N LYS A 472 5.92 29.89 3.85
CA LYS A 472 6.01 31.19 4.52
C LYS A 472 6.69 31.11 5.87
N GLY A 473 6.71 29.93 6.50
CA GLY A 473 7.28 29.77 7.84
C GLY A 473 7.31 28.36 8.36
N ASN A 474 6.22 27.61 8.29
CA ASN A 474 6.10 26.28 8.93
C ASN A 474 7.06 25.22 8.36
N GLY A 475 7.50 25.35 7.13
CA GLY A 475 8.50 24.46 6.53
C GLY A 475 9.93 24.95 6.69
N CYS A 476 10.15 26.16 7.22
CA CYS A 476 11.48 26.72 7.38
C CYS A 476 12.17 26.20 8.63
N PRO A 477 13.52 26.16 8.68
CA PRO A 477 14.27 25.92 9.91
C PRO A 477 13.90 26.93 10.99
N LYS A 478 14.02 26.53 12.25
CA LYS A 478 13.61 27.36 13.42
C LYS A 478 14.30 28.72 13.49
N ASP A 479 15.50 28.84 12.96
CA ASP A 479 16.29 30.08 12.98
C ASP A 479 15.79 31.11 11.95
N ILE A 480 14.91 30.70 11.06
CA ILE A 480 14.35 31.57 10.03
C ILE A 480 13.01 32.08 10.51
N THR A 481 12.98 33.33 10.92
CA THR A 481 11.81 33.98 11.50
C THR A 481 11.05 34.86 10.51
N SER A 482 11.64 35.13 9.34
CA SER A 482 11.02 35.97 8.31
C SER A 482 11.57 35.62 6.93
N GLY A 483 10.85 35.99 5.88
CA GLY A 483 11.32 35.86 4.48
C GLY A 483 10.92 34.57 3.77
N GLY A 484 10.46 33.56 4.48
CA GLY A 484 10.05 32.29 3.87
C GLY A 484 11.21 31.47 3.32
N CYS A 485 10.87 30.26 2.83
CA CYS A 485 11.84 29.29 2.31
C CYS A 485 11.33 28.60 1.07
N TYR A 486 12.25 28.38 0.12
CA TYR A 486 12.04 27.49 -1.03
C TYR A 486 12.73 26.15 -0.75
N LEU A 487 12.11 25.07 -1.22
CA LEU A 487 12.69 23.73 -1.19
C LEU A 487 12.84 23.21 -2.60
N ILE A 488 14.06 22.84 -2.96
CA ILE A 488 14.40 22.36 -4.29
C ILE A 488 14.77 20.87 -4.28
N GLY A 489 14.62 20.22 -5.43
CA GLY A 489 15.03 18.82 -5.63
C GLY A 489 16.53 18.63 -5.56
N ASN A 490 16.95 17.39 -5.30
CA ASN A 490 18.36 17.03 -5.14
C ASN A 490 18.66 15.71 -5.87
N LYS A 491 19.51 15.78 -6.90
CA LYS A 491 19.96 14.58 -7.61
C LYS A 491 21.04 13.78 -6.90
N ASP A 492 21.65 14.33 -5.87
CA ASP A 492 22.74 13.70 -5.13
C ASP A 492 22.29 12.96 -3.87
N LEU A 493 20.98 12.66 -3.77
CA LEU A 493 20.42 11.94 -2.63
C LEU A 493 20.88 10.48 -2.61
N ASP A 494 21.23 10.00 -1.41
CA ASP A 494 21.45 8.61 -1.16
C ASP A 494 20.13 7.89 -0.84
N PRO A 495 20.06 6.56 -1.01
CA PRO A 495 18.90 5.80 -0.58
C PRO A 495 18.67 5.92 0.93
N GLU A 496 17.40 5.86 1.33
CA GLU A 496 17.04 5.65 2.73
C GLU A 496 17.32 4.19 3.09
N ILE A 497 17.77 3.94 4.32
CA ILE A 497 18.18 2.61 4.79
C ILE A 497 17.38 2.26 6.04
N SER A 498 16.94 1.02 6.15
CA SER A 498 16.38 0.47 7.38
C SER A 498 17.01 -0.88 7.68
N VAL A 499 17.48 -1.08 8.91
CA VAL A 499 17.90 -2.39 9.39
C VAL A 499 16.75 -2.97 10.19
N ASN A 500 16.13 -4.01 9.63
CA ASN A 500 14.96 -4.66 10.19
C ASN A 500 15.37 -5.95 10.89
N LYS A 501 14.88 -6.13 12.11
CA LYS A 501 15.19 -7.31 12.95
C LYS A 501 13.90 -7.83 13.52
N GLU A 502 13.81 -9.15 13.66
CA GLU A 502 12.68 -9.74 14.35
C GLU A 502 13.04 -11.09 14.97
N ILE A 503 12.32 -11.43 16.02
CA ILE A 503 12.31 -12.75 16.63
C ILE A 503 10.87 -13.14 16.95
N GLY A 504 10.51 -14.37 16.65
CA GLY A 504 9.15 -14.84 16.83
C GLY A 504 9.07 -16.30 17.27
N LEU A 505 7.96 -16.61 17.91
CA LEU A 505 7.60 -17.96 18.33
C LEU A 505 6.22 -18.30 17.77
N GLU A 506 6.10 -19.48 17.17
CA GLU A 506 4.85 -20.00 16.63
C GLU A 506 4.50 -21.32 17.34
N PHE A 507 3.23 -21.47 17.67
CA PHE A 507 2.64 -22.69 18.20
C PHE A 507 1.58 -23.21 17.24
N THR A 508 1.62 -24.50 16.93
CA THR A 508 0.63 -25.17 16.08
C THR A 508 0.33 -26.53 16.69
N TRP A 509 -0.93 -26.79 16.96
CA TRP A 509 -1.45 -28.09 17.39
C TRP A 509 -2.83 -28.27 16.81
N GLU A 510 -2.97 -29.22 15.87
CA GLU A 510 -4.23 -29.42 15.11
C GLU A 510 -4.75 -28.08 14.55
N ASP A 511 -5.96 -27.66 14.96
CA ASP A 511 -6.58 -26.40 14.51
C ASP A 511 -6.24 -25.20 15.42
N TYR A 512 -5.35 -25.38 16.39
CA TYR A 512 -4.90 -24.33 17.30
C TYR A 512 -3.61 -23.71 16.77
N HIS A 513 -3.63 -22.41 16.55
CA HIS A 513 -2.46 -21.64 16.12
C HIS A 513 -2.28 -20.42 17.01
N ALA A 514 -1.05 -20.14 17.36
CA ALA A 514 -0.70 -18.92 18.05
C ALA A 514 0.70 -18.48 17.63
N SER A 515 0.92 -17.18 17.59
CA SER A 515 2.25 -16.64 17.29
C SER A 515 2.46 -15.31 18.00
N VAL A 516 3.71 -15.02 18.33
CA VAL A 516 4.14 -13.73 18.84
C VAL A 516 5.47 -13.38 18.20
N THR A 517 5.60 -12.13 17.77
CA THR A 517 6.80 -11.62 17.12
C THR A 517 7.15 -10.27 17.70
N TYR A 518 8.40 -10.10 18.14
CA TYR A 518 8.97 -8.80 18.41
C TYR A 518 9.73 -8.32 17.17
N PHE A 519 9.50 -7.09 16.74
CA PHE A 519 10.22 -6.48 15.62
C PHE A 519 10.83 -5.13 16.03
N ARG A 520 11.97 -4.82 15.40
CA ARG A 520 12.64 -3.54 15.56
C ARG A 520 13.25 -3.11 14.23
N ASN A 521 12.95 -1.88 13.83
CA ASN A 521 13.46 -1.26 12.61
C ASN A 521 14.23 0.01 12.99
N ASP A 522 15.51 0.05 12.65
CA ASP A 522 16.37 1.22 12.78
C ASP A 522 16.47 1.90 11.41
N TYR A 523 15.88 3.07 11.28
CA TYR A 523 15.76 3.81 10.03
C TYR A 523 16.84 4.89 9.96
N GLN A 524 17.57 4.94 8.86
CA GLN A 524 18.71 5.85 8.66
C GLN A 524 18.63 6.52 7.30
N ASN A 525 19.36 7.63 7.15
CA ASN A 525 19.40 8.38 5.89
C ASN A 525 18.03 8.80 5.38
N LYS A 526 17.06 8.99 6.28
CA LYS A 526 15.74 9.47 5.88
C LYS A 526 15.88 10.78 5.12
N ILE A 527 15.23 10.86 3.96
CA ILE A 527 15.23 12.08 3.15
C ILE A 527 14.23 13.05 3.77
N VAL A 528 14.73 14.20 4.14
CA VAL A 528 13.96 15.27 4.79
C VAL A 528 14.11 16.55 3.99
N ALA A 529 13.21 17.51 4.24
CA ALA A 529 13.20 18.79 3.54
C ALA A 529 14.46 19.66 3.74
N GLY A 530 15.36 19.23 4.62
CA GLY A 530 16.59 19.98 4.92
C GLY A 530 16.33 21.14 5.87
N ASP A 531 17.28 21.33 6.76
CA ASP A 531 17.30 22.42 7.73
C ASP A 531 18.50 23.35 7.53
N ASN A 532 19.36 23.03 6.57
CA ASN A 532 20.48 23.87 6.21
C ASN A 532 20.14 24.77 5.02
N VAL A 533 20.33 26.06 5.23
CA VAL A 533 20.18 27.07 4.18
C VAL A 533 21.37 26.95 3.22
N ILE A 534 21.08 26.72 1.94
CA ILE A 534 22.12 26.65 0.90
C ILE A 534 22.26 27.93 0.11
N GLY A 535 21.38 28.90 0.31
CA GLY A 535 21.42 30.17 -0.38
C GLY A 535 20.24 31.05 -0.03
N GLN A 536 20.18 32.20 -0.66
CA GLN A 536 19.11 33.18 -0.55
C GLN A 536 18.72 33.69 -1.93
N THR A 537 17.44 33.99 -2.13
CA THR A 537 16.97 34.67 -3.33
C THR A 537 17.28 36.17 -3.24
N ALA A 538 17.15 36.89 -4.33
CA ALA A 538 17.36 38.34 -4.37
C ALA A 538 16.39 39.09 -3.43
N SER A 539 15.17 38.56 -3.21
CA SER A 539 14.18 39.15 -2.30
C SER A 539 14.38 38.78 -0.84
N GLY A 540 15.35 37.93 -0.52
CA GLY A 540 15.71 37.53 0.84
C GLY A 540 15.07 36.25 1.34
N ALA A 541 14.34 35.51 0.50
CA ALA A 541 13.85 34.17 0.85
C ALA A 541 15.01 33.18 0.88
N TYR A 542 14.93 32.22 1.78
CA TYR A 542 15.98 31.21 1.96
C TYR A 542 15.73 30.00 1.05
N ILE A 543 16.82 29.32 0.69
CA ILE A 543 16.75 28.14 -0.19
C ILE A 543 17.21 26.91 0.59
N LEU A 544 16.35 25.91 0.62
CA LEU A 544 16.61 24.60 1.20
C LEU A 544 16.65 23.54 0.11
N LYS A 545 17.22 22.41 0.40
CA LYS A 545 17.36 21.28 -0.51
C LYS A 545 16.99 19.99 0.23
N TRP A 546 16.29 19.08 -0.44
CA TRP A 546 16.09 17.74 0.11
C TRP A 546 17.45 17.11 0.43
N GLN A 547 17.57 16.50 1.60
CA GLN A 547 18.82 15.92 2.08
C GLN A 547 18.59 14.66 2.91
N ASN A 548 19.58 13.77 2.92
CA ASN A 548 19.61 12.64 3.83
C ASN A 548 20.07 13.09 5.21
N GLY A 549 19.54 12.52 6.28
CA GLY A 549 20.00 12.84 7.62
C GLY A 549 19.04 12.45 8.72
N GLY A 550 17.78 12.17 8.41
CA GLY A 550 16.82 11.75 9.40
C GLY A 550 17.08 10.34 9.90
N LYS A 551 16.81 10.10 11.19
CA LYS A 551 16.86 8.80 11.84
C LYS A 551 15.56 8.56 12.58
N ALA A 552 15.12 7.30 12.61
CA ALA A 552 13.93 6.91 13.35
C ALA A 552 14.12 5.50 13.94
N LEU A 553 13.43 5.25 15.03
CA LEU A 553 13.33 3.94 15.66
C LEU A 553 11.86 3.55 15.72
N VAL A 554 11.57 2.36 15.26
CA VAL A 554 10.24 1.77 15.36
C VAL A 554 10.39 0.35 15.89
N ASP A 555 9.71 0.02 16.98
CA ASP A 555 9.64 -1.35 17.48
C ASP A 555 8.25 -1.66 18.04
N GLY A 556 7.94 -2.94 18.11
CA GLY A 556 6.66 -3.38 18.60
C GLY A 556 6.53 -4.90 18.64
N ILE A 557 5.33 -5.33 19.03
CA ILE A 557 4.97 -6.74 19.14
C ILE A 557 3.73 -7.00 18.29
N GLU A 558 3.79 -8.07 17.50
CA GLU A 558 2.63 -8.64 16.79
C GLU A 558 2.31 -9.99 17.39
N ALA A 559 1.03 -10.26 17.58
CA ALA A 559 0.55 -11.54 18.06
C ALA A 559 -0.67 -11.99 17.26
N SER A 560 -0.83 -13.29 17.09
CA SER A 560 -2.02 -13.85 16.47
C SER A 560 -2.41 -15.14 17.15
N MET A 561 -3.72 -15.45 17.16
CA MET A 561 -4.27 -16.67 17.72
C MET A 561 -5.51 -17.07 16.94
N SER A 562 -5.63 -18.35 16.67
CA SER A 562 -6.76 -18.94 15.96
C SER A 562 -7.06 -20.30 16.56
N PHE A 563 -8.31 -20.55 16.93
CA PHE A 563 -8.70 -21.83 17.49
C PHE A 563 -10.20 -22.09 17.32
N PRO A 564 -10.63 -23.36 17.27
CA PRO A 564 -12.05 -23.69 17.28
C PRO A 564 -12.62 -23.61 18.68
N LEU A 565 -13.74 -22.88 18.85
CA LEU A 565 -14.59 -22.98 20.04
C LEU A 565 -15.46 -24.22 19.96
N VAL A 566 -15.97 -24.53 18.78
CA VAL A 566 -16.65 -25.78 18.44
C VAL A 566 -16.02 -26.29 17.14
N LYS A 567 -15.46 -27.48 17.17
CA LYS A 567 -14.76 -28.07 16.03
C LYS A 567 -15.62 -28.06 14.78
N ASP A 568 -15.05 -27.56 13.68
CA ASP A 568 -15.66 -27.44 12.34
C ASP A 568 -16.90 -26.54 12.28
N ARG A 569 -17.23 -25.84 13.37
CA ARG A 569 -18.46 -25.03 13.45
C ARG A 569 -18.25 -23.60 13.86
N LEU A 570 -17.43 -23.36 14.89
CA LEU A 570 -17.28 -22.02 15.48
C LEU A 570 -15.81 -21.77 15.74
N ASN A 571 -15.24 -20.83 15.00
CA ASN A 571 -13.83 -20.50 15.06
C ASN A 571 -13.62 -19.08 15.56
N TRP A 572 -12.62 -18.92 16.42
CA TRP A 572 -12.15 -17.65 16.93
C TRP A 572 -10.82 -17.31 16.28
N ASN A 573 -10.69 -16.09 15.77
CA ASN A 573 -9.43 -15.56 15.27
C ASN A 573 -9.19 -14.20 15.93
N THR A 574 -7.97 -13.97 16.39
CA THR A 574 -7.55 -12.68 16.91
C THR A 574 -6.13 -12.38 16.49
N ASN A 575 -5.86 -11.11 16.21
CA ASN A 575 -4.50 -10.63 16.07
C ASN A 575 -4.36 -9.28 16.74
N ALA A 576 -3.17 -8.97 17.21
CA ALA A 576 -2.90 -7.75 17.92
C ALA A 576 -1.54 -7.19 17.49
N THR A 577 -1.46 -5.88 17.47
CA THR A 577 -0.22 -5.14 17.26
C THR A 577 -0.08 -4.12 18.38
N TRP A 578 1.05 -4.12 19.04
CA TRP A 578 1.40 -3.13 20.06
C TRP A 578 2.66 -2.40 19.64
N MET A 579 2.55 -1.11 19.40
CA MET A 579 3.70 -0.25 19.06
C MET A 579 4.36 0.22 20.35
N ILE A 580 5.57 -0.26 20.61
CA ILE A 580 6.35 0.13 21.79
C ILE A 580 6.93 1.51 21.55
N THR A 581 7.64 1.68 20.42
CA THR A 581 8.28 2.92 20.04
C THR A 581 7.97 3.26 18.57
N SER A 582 7.70 4.53 18.30
CA SER A 582 7.71 5.11 16.97
C SER A 582 8.21 6.54 17.13
N GLU A 583 9.48 6.77 16.78
CA GLU A 583 10.11 8.04 17.08
C GLU A 583 11.13 8.44 16.01
N GLN A 584 10.91 9.62 15.45
CA GLN A 584 11.93 10.34 14.69
C GLN A 584 12.88 11.04 15.65
N LYS A 585 14.18 10.82 15.51
CA LYS A 585 15.17 11.27 16.50
C LYS A 585 15.28 12.79 16.61
N ASP A 586 15.08 13.50 15.51
CA ASP A 586 15.24 14.96 15.50
C ASP A 586 14.05 15.68 16.13
N THR A 587 12.85 15.19 15.95
CA THR A 587 11.61 15.86 16.34
C THR A 587 10.87 15.17 17.48
N GLY A 588 11.15 13.89 17.73
CA GLY A 588 10.35 13.07 18.63
C GLY A 588 8.98 12.69 18.07
N ASN A 589 8.65 13.13 16.86
CA ASN A 589 7.38 12.76 16.20
C ASN A 589 7.33 11.27 15.94
N PRO A 590 6.11 10.66 15.94
CA PRO A 590 5.97 9.33 15.37
C PRO A 590 6.35 9.35 13.90
N LEU A 591 6.94 8.26 13.41
CA LEU A 591 7.26 8.13 11.99
C LEU A 591 5.97 8.08 11.15
N SER A 592 4.93 7.46 11.69
CA SER A 592 3.60 7.42 11.11
C SER A 592 2.55 7.59 12.21
N VAL A 593 1.49 8.35 11.93
CA VAL A 593 0.42 8.59 12.91
C VAL A 593 -0.56 7.41 12.85
N ILE A 594 -0.39 6.49 13.77
CA ILE A 594 -1.17 5.24 13.90
C ILE A 594 -1.54 4.99 15.36
N PRO A 595 -2.53 4.11 15.62
CA PRO A 595 -2.87 3.73 16.99
C PRO A 595 -1.71 3.09 17.76
N LYS A 596 -1.65 3.30 19.05
CA LYS A 596 -0.68 2.66 19.93
C LYS A 596 -0.78 1.14 19.88
N TYR A 597 -2.01 0.64 19.78
CA TYR A 597 -2.29 -0.78 19.59
C TYR A 597 -3.54 -0.96 18.73
N THR A 598 -3.63 -2.11 18.08
CA THR A 598 -4.80 -2.53 17.31
C THR A 598 -5.05 -4.00 17.61
N ILE A 599 -6.30 -4.33 17.96
CA ILE A 599 -6.70 -5.71 18.23
C ILE A 599 -7.87 -6.04 17.31
N ASN A 600 -7.67 -7.01 16.42
CA ASN A 600 -8.71 -7.50 15.51
C ASN A 600 -9.19 -8.86 15.98
N ASN A 601 -10.52 -9.02 16.09
CA ASN A 601 -11.14 -10.27 16.48
C ASN A 601 -12.19 -10.66 15.45
N SER A 602 -12.34 -11.93 15.19
CA SER A 602 -13.46 -12.45 14.43
C SER A 602 -13.94 -13.78 15.01
N LEU A 603 -15.25 -13.96 14.97
CA LEU A 603 -15.93 -15.19 15.34
C LEU A 603 -16.68 -15.65 14.09
N ASN A 604 -16.31 -16.81 13.55
CA ASN A 604 -16.89 -17.37 12.34
C ASN A 604 -17.70 -18.61 12.68
N TRP A 605 -18.98 -18.59 12.31
CA TRP A 605 -19.93 -19.65 12.61
C TRP A 605 -20.44 -20.28 11.31
N THR A 606 -20.10 -21.55 11.11
CA THR A 606 -20.69 -22.38 10.06
C THR A 606 -21.98 -23.00 10.59
N ILE A 607 -23.11 -22.37 10.30
CA ILE A 607 -24.42 -22.79 10.80
C ILE A 607 -24.87 -24.05 10.08
N THR A 608 -24.80 -24.02 8.73
CA THR A 608 -24.96 -25.16 7.84
C THR A 608 -23.90 -25.12 6.77
N GLN A 609 -23.84 -26.10 5.87
CA GLN A 609 -22.95 -26.02 4.71
C GLN A 609 -23.25 -24.85 3.79
N ALA A 610 -24.52 -24.43 3.74
CA ALA A 610 -24.98 -23.35 2.88
C ALA A 610 -25.01 -21.98 3.55
N PHE A 611 -25.03 -21.94 4.88
CA PHE A 611 -25.25 -20.71 5.64
C PHE A 611 -24.17 -20.52 6.71
N SER A 612 -23.51 -19.36 6.66
CA SER A 612 -22.50 -18.98 7.63
C SER A 612 -22.71 -17.55 8.12
N ALA A 613 -22.24 -17.28 9.32
CA ALA A 613 -22.28 -15.96 9.94
C ALA A 613 -20.92 -15.62 10.52
N SER A 614 -20.59 -14.36 10.57
CA SER A 614 -19.40 -13.88 11.26
C SER A 614 -19.67 -12.58 12.00
N VAL A 615 -18.97 -12.41 13.11
CA VAL A 615 -18.88 -11.16 13.84
C VAL A 615 -17.42 -10.77 13.88
N ASN A 616 -17.12 -9.53 13.55
CA ASN A 616 -15.77 -8.99 13.68
C ASN A 616 -15.79 -7.78 14.59
N TRP A 617 -14.71 -7.61 15.33
CA TRP A 617 -14.55 -6.52 16.26
C TRP A 617 -13.10 -6.08 16.27
N THR A 618 -12.89 -4.79 16.05
CA THR A 618 -11.56 -4.18 16.08
C THR A 618 -11.52 -3.11 17.15
N LEU A 619 -10.51 -3.19 18.01
CA LEU A 619 -10.21 -2.17 19.01
C LEU A 619 -8.96 -1.41 18.55
N TYR A 620 -9.12 -0.10 18.37
CA TYR A 620 -8.03 0.83 18.08
C TYR A 620 -7.65 1.58 19.36
N GLY A 621 -6.36 1.56 19.68
CA GLY A 621 -5.83 2.31 20.82
C GLY A 621 -5.72 3.80 20.54
N ARG A 622 -5.21 4.52 21.53
CA ARG A 622 -4.96 5.95 21.41
C ARG A 622 -3.99 6.25 20.29
N GLN A 623 -4.22 7.34 19.58
CA GLN A 623 -3.40 7.80 18.48
C GLN A 623 -2.82 9.17 18.81
N LYS A 624 -1.49 9.24 18.90
CA LYS A 624 -0.78 10.48 19.17
C LYS A 624 -0.55 11.26 17.89
N PRO A 625 -0.73 12.58 17.90
CA PRO A 625 -0.41 13.42 16.77
C PRO A 625 1.09 13.68 16.68
N ARG A 626 1.52 14.28 15.57
CA ARG A 626 2.81 14.94 15.48
C ARG A 626 2.78 16.20 16.36
N THR A 627 3.87 16.44 17.06
CA THR A 627 3.98 17.59 17.98
C THR A 627 4.96 18.66 17.50
N HIS A 628 5.77 18.34 16.49
CA HIS A 628 6.77 19.26 15.93
C HIS A 628 6.62 19.33 14.42
N ALA A 629 6.94 20.46 13.83
CA ALA A 629 7.07 20.58 12.38
C ALA A 629 8.27 19.77 11.89
N GLU A 630 8.21 19.28 10.63
CA GLU A 630 9.24 18.38 10.08
C GLU A 630 10.66 18.97 10.11
N THR A 631 10.78 20.30 9.97
CA THR A 631 12.07 20.99 9.94
C THR A 631 12.35 21.80 11.19
N ARG A 632 11.44 21.80 12.17
CA ARG A 632 11.55 22.61 13.42
C ARG A 632 11.45 21.70 14.62
N SER A 633 12.59 21.38 15.24
CA SER A 633 12.63 20.44 16.37
C SER A 633 11.98 20.96 17.66
N GLU A 634 11.77 22.26 17.81
CA GLU A 634 11.22 22.87 19.02
C GLU A 634 9.86 23.56 18.82
N ASP A 635 9.37 23.63 17.59
CA ASP A 635 8.14 24.33 17.24
C ASP A 635 7.09 23.36 16.75
N THR A 636 5.85 23.49 17.21
CA THR A 636 4.73 22.68 16.72
C THR A 636 4.36 23.00 15.28
N GLY A 637 4.80 24.14 14.75
CA GLY A 637 4.44 24.55 13.38
C GLY A 637 2.95 24.74 13.17
N GLY A 638 2.21 25.10 14.23
CA GLY A 638 0.75 25.22 14.20
C GLY A 638 0.01 23.91 14.42
N LEU A 639 0.72 22.81 14.72
CA LEU A 639 0.11 21.51 14.99
C LEU A 639 -0.56 21.49 16.38
N SER A 640 -1.73 20.88 16.47
CA SER A 640 -2.40 20.61 17.73
C SER A 640 -1.83 19.35 18.40
N GLY A 641 -1.68 19.38 19.72
CA GLY A 641 -1.28 18.22 20.51
C GLY A 641 -2.42 17.26 20.86
N LYS A 642 -3.59 17.39 20.24
CA LYS A 642 -4.77 16.62 20.59
C LYS A 642 -4.67 15.17 20.11
N GLU A 643 -4.79 14.22 21.04
CA GLU A 643 -4.84 12.80 20.74
C GLU A 643 -6.23 12.37 20.25
N LEU A 644 -6.28 11.32 19.46
CA LEU A 644 -7.50 10.58 19.18
C LEU A 644 -7.61 9.46 20.23
N GLY A 645 -8.74 9.42 20.96
CA GLY A 645 -9.01 8.39 21.97
C GLY A 645 -9.25 7.01 21.36
N ALA A 646 -9.14 5.99 22.20
CA ALA A 646 -9.42 4.62 21.78
C ALA A 646 -10.89 4.46 21.35
N TYR A 647 -11.13 3.61 20.35
CA TYR A 647 -12.48 3.30 19.86
C TYR A 647 -12.56 1.90 19.29
N SER A 648 -13.78 1.42 19.13
CA SER A 648 -14.07 0.07 18.61
C SER A 648 -15.01 0.13 17.43
N LEU A 649 -14.77 -0.75 16.46
CA LEU A 649 -15.66 -0.99 15.33
C LEU A 649 -16.11 -2.44 15.37
N VAL A 650 -17.43 -2.68 15.29
CA VAL A 650 -18.04 -4.00 15.31
C VAL A 650 -18.86 -4.19 14.06
N GLY A 651 -18.69 -5.33 13.39
CA GLY A 651 -19.46 -5.66 12.20
C GLY A 651 -19.99 -7.09 12.23
N THR A 652 -21.00 -7.36 11.44
CA THR A 652 -21.54 -8.70 11.23
C THR A 652 -21.75 -8.97 9.76
N ASN A 653 -21.62 -10.24 9.37
CA ASN A 653 -21.74 -10.69 7.99
C ASN A 653 -22.43 -12.05 7.93
N PHE A 654 -23.30 -12.22 6.94
CA PHE A 654 -23.99 -13.48 6.67
C PHE A 654 -23.75 -13.85 5.20
N ASN A 655 -23.41 -15.11 4.95
CA ASN A 655 -23.27 -15.69 3.64
C ASN A 655 -24.25 -16.84 3.49
N TYR A 656 -24.98 -16.87 2.38
CA TYR A 656 -25.94 -17.92 2.07
C TYR A 656 -25.79 -18.39 0.63
N ASP A 657 -25.42 -19.66 0.47
CA ASP A 657 -25.42 -20.33 -0.82
C ASP A 657 -26.83 -20.88 -1.09
N ILE A 658 -27.60 -20.15 -1.90
CA ILE A 658 -28.96 -20.58 -2.28
C ILE A 658 -28.88 -21.91 -3.03
N ASN A 659 -27.89 -22.03 -3.92
CA ASN A 659 -27.49 -23.25 -4.60
C ASN A 659 -26.01 -23.13 -4.99
N LYS A 660 -25.47 -24.10 -5.72
CA LYS A 660 -24.06 -24.08 -6.12
C LYS A 660 -23.68 -22.92 -7.06
N ASN A 661 -24.69 -22.25 -7.65
CA ASN A 661 -24.48 -21.19 -8.64
C ASN A 661 -24.88 -19.79 -8.13
N LEU A 662 -25.50 -19.68 -6.97
CA LEU A 662 -26.02 -18.40 -6.49
C LEU A 662 -25.70 -18.20 -5.01
N ARG A 663 -24.97 -17.14 -4.69
CA ARG A 663 -24.60 -16.77 -3.33
C ARG A 663 -25.08 -15.39 -2.98
N LEU A 664 -25.65 -15.26 -1.76
CA LEU A 664 -26.01 -14.00 -1.14
C LEU A 664 -25.04 -13.67 -0.01
N ASN A 665 -24.72 -12.38 0.10
CA ASN A 665 -23.93 -11.84 1.20
C ASN A 665 -24.63 -10.60 1.73
N VAL A 666 -24.90 -10.54 3.03
CA VAL A 666 -25.48 -9.38 3.68
C VAL A 666 -24.75 -9.10 4.98
N GLY A 667 -24.73 -7.84 5.38
CA GLY A 667 -24.10 -7.49 6.64
C GLY A 667 -24.33 -6.05 7.06
N VAL A 668 -23.81 -5.76 8.24
CA VAL A 668 -23.81 -4.44 8.85
C VAL A 668 -22.40 -4.14 9.32
N SER A 669 -21.83 -3.08 8.82
CA SER A 669 -20.55 -2.57 9.31
C SER A 669 -20.79 -1.50 10.37
N ASN A 670 -19.88 -1.40 11.35
CA ASN A 670 -19.95 -0.44 12.43
C ASN A 670 -21.33 -0.40 13.12
N ILE A 671 -21.74 -1.55 13.66
CA ILE A 671 -23.06 -1.77 14.28
C ILE A 671 -23.34 -0.75 15.39
N LEU A 672 -22.32 -0.39 16.17
CA LEU A 672 -22.43 0.56 17.28
C LEU A 672 -22.48 2.01 16.83
N ASN A 673 -22.38 2.24 15.52
CA ASN A 673 -22.41 3.57 14.90
C ASN A 673 -21.38 4.55 15.48
N LYS A 674 -20.19 4.06 15.76
CA LYS A 674 -19.10 4.90 16.22
C LYS A 674 -18.55 5.70 15.03
N GLN A 675 -18.78 7.00 15.03
CA GLN A 675 -18.31 7.91 13.99
C GLN A 675 -17.13 8.72 14.51
N ILE A 676 -16.13 8.92 13.65
CA ILE A 676 -15.05 9.85 13.89
C ILE A 676 -15.16 10.93 12.83
N PHE A 677 -15.31 12.16 13.29
CA PHE A 677 -15.37 13.33 12.43
C PHE A 677 -14.01 14.02 12.42
N ARG A 678 -13.66 14.54 11.26
CA ARG A 678 -12.43 15.27 11.07
C ARG A 678 -12.50 16.61 11.81
N SER A 679 -11.49 16.93 12.60
CA SER A 679 -11.37 18.23 13.28
C SER A 679 -10.29 19.15 12.68
N SER A 680 -9.52 18.64 11.73
CA SER A 680 -8.33 19.32 11.17
C SER A 680 -7.26 19.64 12.21
N GLU A 681 -7.28 18.94 13.35
CA GLU A 681 -6.37 19.17 14.46
C GLU A 681 -5.83 17.87 15.03
N GLY A 682 -4.56 17.88 15.40
CA GLY A 682 -3.92 16.78 16.10
C GLY A 682 -3.94 15.47 15.33
N ALA A 683 -4.37 14.41 15.99
CA ALA A 683 -4.47 13.07 15.43
C ALA A 683 -5.83 12.79 14.79
N ASN A 684 -6.80 13.69 14.91
CA ASN A 684 -8.16 13.52 14.40
C ASN A 684 -8.32 14.15 13.01
N THR A 685 -7.60 13.64 12.03
CA THR A 685 -7.46 14.25 10.71
C THR A 685 -8.22 13.51 9.61
N TYR A 686 -9.13 12.62 9.98
CA TYR A 686 -9.89 11.81 9.02
C TYR A 686 -11.28 11.51 9.56
N ASN A 687 -12.15 11.08 8.64
CA ASN A 687 -13.47 10.56 8.99
C ASN A 687 -13.42 9.02 9.04
N GLU A 688 -13.93 8.42 10.13
CA GLU A 688 -14.26 7.01 10.17
C GLU A 688 -15.76 6.87 9.94
N PRO A 689 -16.21 6.12 8.90
CA PRO A 689 -17.63 6.03 8.57
C PRO A 689 -18.47 5.39 9.68
N GLY A 690 -19.70 5.82 9.81
CA GLY A 690 -20.68 5.25 10.72
C GLY A 690 -21.27 3.95 10.23
N ARG A 691 -22.40 3.56 10.84
CA ARG A 691 -23.12 2.32 10.49
C ARG A 691 -23.51 2.31 9.01
N ALA A 692 -23.28 1.17 8.37
CA ALA A 692 -23.71 0.95 7.00
C ALA A 692 -24.26 -0.46 6.81
N TYR A 693 -25.21 -0.60 5.92
CA TYR A 693 -25.84 -1.86 5.54
C TYR A 693 -25.38 -2.25 4.15
N TYR A 694 -24.97 -3.49 3.97
CA TYR A 694 -24.53 -3.93 2.66
C TYR A 694 -25.13 -5.27 2.27
N ALA A 695 -25.25 -5.46 0.97
CA ALA A 695 -25.74 -6.69 0.37
C ALA A 695 -24.99 -6.95 -0.93
N GLY A 696 -24.72 -8.21 -1.20
CA GLY A 696 -24.12 -8.67 -2.43
C GLY A 696 -24.75 -9.95 -2.92
N VAL A 697 -24.76 -10.13 -4.23
CA VAL A 697 -25.19 -11.36 -4.89
C VAL A 697 -24.16 -11.74 -5.93
N THR A 698 -23.79 -13.01 -5.97
CA THR A 698 -22.91 -13.57 -7.00
C THR A 698 -23.57 -14.75 -7.65
N ALA A 699 -23.76 -14.66 -8.97
CA ALA A 699 -24.18 -15.77 -9.81
C ALA A 699 -22.96 -16.30 -10.56
N SER A 700 -22.78 -17.62 -10.56
CA SER A 700 -21.60 -18.26 -11.16
C SER A 700 -21.94 -19.59 -11.80
N PHE A 701 -21.15 -19.99 -12.77
CA PHE A 701 -21.25 -21.31 -13.37
C PHE A 701 -19.87 -21.93 -13.61
#